data_ee9b054fbbf57978339ae0b5fe2107ca
#
_entry.id   ee9b054fbbf57978339ae0b5fe2107ca
#
_cell.length_a   1.000
_cell.length_b   1.000
_cell.length_c   1.000
_cell.angle_alpha   90.00
_cell.angle_beta   90.00
_cell.angle_gamma   90.00
#
_symmetry.space_group_name_H-M   'P 1'
#
loop_
_entity.id
_entity.type
_entity.pdbx_description
1 polymer ?
#
loop_
_entity_poly.entity_id
_entity_poly.type
_entity_poly.pdbx_seq_one_letter_code
_entity_poly.pdbx_strand_id
1 'polypeptide(L)'
;MLRSVRPALVLTLGALISGGLVIGGAALAPTPPAQAATAPLSLVGAGVNDFSFDSFDAQYDLGLDADGRSTLTTVETIVARFPEVDQNHGIQRAIPTHYRGRPTDIVIESVTDENGTPRPFGTETTSEDRDEEFLVVTSAADEFVHGAETYVITYAQSNVTLYPDNAETEEFYWDVNGTGWDQPFGLVTATVRFDPELVDRLSGKLRCFQGRDDSQLPCDSIRFAGSDTEPTVSAVTRELGPQENLTIDVEFQPGTFVPRDDSFTANAFPSIGLAAAIVALLTALLAALLRATRLRDARGRFTIIAEYLPPRGVNLLTSGDIVGASSKAMAAQFISFAVRGNVRILETSDKKSHFLLEFVHADGVDETESRILGKLFPGLQPGDQRDLKKKSISLSKALAKERTASHAESLRLGLREQKNVALRSVLMGIAVVSGGVAVVAGLGAVITVVGGFWPLLIIALGVVAAVATIALVANFRTLTESGAELRDYLKGVKLYIGLAEADRLRVLQSPEGAVRSVYRPENGRPNLGLATATADAPAVQIVKLYERVLPLAVLFGQEKDWSGVLSQYYAESNTQPDWYYGSGIFQAAYFAGAISSFQAATTASWSGSATSSSSSGGGGGGFSGGGGGGGGGGGV
;
A
#
# COMPACT_ATOMS: atom_id res chain seq x y z
N MET A 1 1.78 8.40 -52.92
CA MET A 1 3.06 8.10 -52.26
C MET A 1 3.03 8.72 -50.86
N LEU A 2 2.50 8.02 -49.90
CA LEU A 2 2.55 8.42 -48.50
C LEU A 2 3.25 7.29 -47.76
N ARG A 3 4.52 7.52 -47.39
CA ARG A 3 5.35 6.61 -46.62
C ARG A 3 4.89 6.61 -45.17
N SER A 4 4.63 5.42 -44.67
CA SER A 4 4.34 5.09 -43.29
C SER A 4 5.47 5.56 -42.36
N VAL A 5 5.16 6.49 -41.45
CA VAL A 5 6.01 6.81 -40.30
C VAL A 5 5.70 5.77 -39.22
N ARG A 6 6.65 4.90 -38.93
CA ARG A 6 6.59 3.91 -37.86
C ARG A 6 6.68 4.61 -36.48
N PRO A 7 5.91 4.22 -35.50
CA PRO A 7 6.00 4.76 -34.13
C PRO A 7 7.15 4.09 -33.39
N ALA A 8 8.36 4.62 -33.55
CA ALA A 8 9.53 4.16 -32.76
C ALA A 8 9.73 4.98 -31.44
N LEU A 9 8.88 5.99 -31.19
CA LEU A 9 9.10 6.93 -30.09
C LEU A 9 8.36 6.56 -28.78
N VAL A 10 7.53 5.52 -28.78
CA VAL A 10 6.72 5.15 -27.61
C VAL A 10 7.43 4.13 -26.70
N LEU A 11 8.49 3.49 -27.17
CA LEU A 11 9.19 2.42 -26.41
C LEU A 11 10.31 2.93 -25.49
N THR A 12 10.80 4.15 -25.68
CA THR A 12 11.88 4.70 -24.84
C THR A 12 11.40 5.44 -23.59
N LEU A 13 10.16 5.92 -23.57
CA LEU A 13 9.61 6.56 -22.36
C LEU A 13 9.02 5.56 -21.36
N GLY A 14 8.67 4.36 -21.80
CA GLY A 14 8.17 3.28 -20.94
C GLY A 14 9.24 2.61 -20.08
N ALA A 15 10.51 2.70 -20.48
CA ALA A 15 11.63 2.07 -19.78
C ALA A 15 12.15 2.91 -18.59
N LEU A 16 11.88 4.21 -18.59
CA LEU A 16 12.32 5.12 -17.50
C LEU A 16 11.35 5.19 -16.32
N ILE A 17 10.09 4.78 -16.52
CA ILE A 17 9.06 4.81 -15.46
C ILE A 17 8.90 3.43 -14.79
N SER A 18 9.34 2.34 -15.42
CA SER A 18 9.32 1.00 -14.82
C SER A 18 10.48 0.72 -13.86
N GLY A 19 11.45 1.65 -13.75
CA GLY A 19 12.61 1.53 -12.85
C GLY A 19 12.42 2.12 -11.45
N GLY A 20 11.28 2.75 -11.15
CA GLY A 20 11.11 3.56 -9.94
C GLY A 20 10.15 3.02 -8.89
N LEU A 21 9.60 1.83 -9.03
CA LEU A 21 8.76 1.22 -7.98
C LEU A 21 9.18 -0.24 -7.72
N VAL A 22 10.44 -0.44 -7.45
CA VAL A 22 10.92 -1.58 -6.68
C VAL A 22 10.97 -1.12 -5.22
N ILE A 23 9.83 -1.12 -4.56
CA ILE A 23 9.80 -1.28 -3.10
C ILE A 23 10.43 -2.64 -2.86
N GLY A 24 11.61 -2.63 -2.25
CA GLY A 24 12.44 -3.78 -2.03
C GLY A 24 11.72 -4.88 -1.26
N GLY A 25 11.28 -5.88 -1.99
CA GLY A 25 11.13 -7.22 -1.48
C GLY A 25 12.54 -7.82 -1.45
N ALA A 26 13.29 -7.60 -0.38
CA ALA A 26 14.53 -8.31 -0.12
C ALA A 26 14.19 -9.81 -0.10
N ALA A 27 14.59 -10.52 -1.15
CA ALA A 27 14.68 -11.96 -1.12
C ALA A 27 15.71 -12.30 -0.05
N LEU A 28 15.24 -12.78 1.10
CA LEU A 28 16.06 -13.42 2.10
C LEU A 28 16.67 -14.68 1.46
N ALA A 29 17.88 -14.54 0.95
CA ALA A 29 18.78 -15.68 0.80
C ALA A 29 19.09 -16.20 2.22
N PRO A 30 19.17 -17.51 2.46
CA PRO A 30 19.62 -18.03 3.72
C PRO A 30 21.08 -17.59 3.91
N THR A 31 21.31 -16.63 4.78
CA THR A 31 22.64 -16.31 5.29
C THR A 31 23.10 -17.49 6.15
N PRO A 32 24.36 -17.92 6.01
CA PRO A 32 24.96 -18.80 7.00
C PRO A 32 24.92 -18.12 8.37
N PRO A 33 24.93 -18.86 9.49
CA PRO A 33 24.92 -18.26 10.80
C PRO A 33 26.13 -17.34 10.91
N ALA A 34 25.89 -16.05 10.89
CA ALA A 34 26.88 -15.07 11.23
C ALA A 34 27.23 -15.35 12.69
N GLN A 35 28.48 -15.72 12.92
CA GLN A 35 29.10 -15.53 14.21
C GLN A 35 28.80 -14.09 14.59
N ALA A 36 28.14 -13.90 15.72
CA ALA A 36 27.94 -12.61 16.34
C ALA A 36 29.32 -11.98 16.55
N ALA A 37 29.79 -11.23 15.56
CA ALA A 37 30.67 -10.13 15.87
C ALA A 37 29.79 -9.22 16.72
N THR A 38 30.03 -9.20 18.00
CA THR A 38 29.62 -8.13 18.89
C THR A 38 30.20 -6.86 18.27
N ALA A 39 29.43 -6.19 17.41
CA ALA A 39 29.60 -4.76 17.23
C ALA A 39 29.55 -4.20 18.65
N PRO A 40 30.49 -3.34 19.05
CA PRO A 40 30.32 -2.64 20.31
C PRO A 40 28.96 -1.93 20.17
N LEU A 41 27.99 -2.34 20.98
CA LEU A 41 26.92 -1.47 21.39
C LEU A 41 27.67 -0.21 21.83
N SER A 42 27.54 0.89 21.11
CA SER A 42 27.82 2.20 21.67
C SER A 42 26.90 2.27 22.86
N LEU A 43 27.43 1.90 24.02
CA LEU A 43 26.91 2.28 25.30
C LEU A 43 26.93 3.82 25.19
N VAL A 44 25.78 4.44 24.94
CA VAL A 44 25.54 5.80 25.43
C VAL A 44 25.83 5.68 26.91
N GLY A 45 27.03 6.12 27.30
CA GLY A 45 27.53 5.90 28.65
C GLY A 45 26.58 6.59 29.60
N ALA A 46 26.12 5.87 30.62
CA ALA A 46 25.46 6.50 31.75
C ALA A 46 26.41 7.63 32.22
N GLY A 47 25.95 8.90 32.08
CA GLY A 47 26.74 10.05 32.45
C GLY A 47 27.11 11.03 31.32
N VAL A 48 26.89 10.72 30.02
CA VAL A 48 27.23 11.64 28.92
C VAL A 48 26.52 13.01 29.03
N ASN A 49 25.41 13.08 29.74
CA ASN A 49 24.66 14.31 30.03
C ASN A 49 24.99 14.92 31.41
N ASP A 50 25.96 14.36 32.17
CA ASP A 50 26.34 14.86 33.51
C ASP A 50 27.39 15.99 33.39
N PHE A 51 26.98 17.13 32.83
CA PHE A 51 27.77 18.34 32.71
C PHE A 51 26.86 19.57 32.78
N SER A 52 27.40 20.76 32.71
CA SER A 52 26.64 22.02 32.74
C SER A 52 27.10 22.96 31.66
N PHE A 53 26.28 23.97 31.37
CA PHE A 53 26.70 25.09 30.53
C PHE A 53 26.97 26.34 31.39
N ASP A 54 28.17 26.91 31.24
CA ASP A 54 28.50 28.17 31.88
C ASP A 54 27.68 29.29 31.28
N SER A 55 27.56 29.33 29.95
CA SER A 55 26.78 30.33 29.25
C SER A 55 26.22 29.84 27.91
N PHE A 56 25.12 30.46 27.50
CA PHE A 56 24.52 30.40 26.17
C PHE A 56 24.26 31.85 25.73
N ASP A 57 25.01 32.37 24.77
CA ASP A 57 24.82 33.69 24.20
C ASP A 57 24.32 33.57 22.76
N ALA A 58 23.12 34.09 22.49
CA ALA A 58 22.55 34.10 21.16
C ALA A 58 22.49 35.51 20.59
N GLN A 59 23.06 35.67 19.41
CA GLN A 59 22.98 36.91 18.63
C GLN A 59 22.10 36.63 17.40
N TYR A 60 21.07 37.45 17.27
CA TYR A 60 20.05 37.34 16.22
C TYR A 60 20.12 38.58 15.34
N ASP A 61 20.37 38.42 14.05
CA ASP A 61 20.24 39.49 13.07
C ASP A 61 18.93 39.24 12.29
N LEU A 62 17.87 40.00 12.67
CA LEU A 62 16.53 39.90 12.08
C LEU A 62 16.39 40.88 10.93
N GLY A 63 16.03 40.38 9.77
CA GLY A 63 15.91 41.14 8.53
C GLY A 63 14.73 40.73 7.66
N LEU A 64 14.73 41.26 6.43
CA LEU A 64 13.76 40.98 5.40
C LEU A 64 14.46 40.40 4.16
N ASP A 65 13.85 39.41 3.52
CA ASP A 65 14.25 39.00 2.18
C ASP A 65 13.66 39.94 1.11
N ALA A 66 14.01 39.72 -0.17
CA ALA A 66 13.53 40.54 -1.29
C ALA A 66 11.99 40.47 -1.48
N ASP A 67 11.32 39.47 -0.92
CA ASP A 67 9.86 39.32 -0.95
C ASP A 67 9.19 39.92 0.31
N GLY A 68 9.96 40.48 1.24
CA GLY A 68 9.50 41.04 2.51
C GLY A 68 9.22 40.02 3.60
N ARG A 69 9.71 38.79 3.48
CA ARG A 69 9.58 37.74 4.50
C ARG A 69 10.67 37.90 5.55
N SER A 70 10.37 37.49 6.79
CA SER A 70 11.37 37.51 7.85
C SER A 70 12.52 36.55 7.60
N THR A 71 13.75 37.04 7.82
CA THR A 71 15.00 36.26 7.80
C THR A 71 15.71 36.44 9.15
N LEU A 72 16.43 35.41 9.57
CA LEU A 72 17.16 35.42 10.82
C LEU A 72 18.53 34.76 10.61
N THR A 73 19.59 35.49 10.84
CA THR A 73 20.92 34.91 11.04
C THR A 73 21.18 34.80 12.52
N THR A 74 21.52 33.62 12.97
CA THR A 74 21.76 33.31 14.38
C THR A 74 23.21 32.91 14.59
N VAL A 75 23.84 33.48 15.62
CA VAL A 75 25.14 33.05 16.14
C VAL A 75 24.96 32.64 17.60
N GLU A 76 25.01 31.35 17.88
CA GLU A 76 24.99 30.82 19.25
C GLU A 76 26.42 30.57 19.73
N THR A 77 26.81 31.21 20.83
CA THR A 77 28.06 30.91 21.53
C THR A 77 27.75 30.16 22.81
N ILE A 78 28.08 28.89 22.83
CA ILE A 78 27.76 27.92 23.89
C ILE A 78 29.03 27.54 24.61
N VAL A 79 29.13 27.81 25.91
CA VAL A 79 30.26 27.40 26.74
C VAL A 79 29.82 26.20 27.60
N ALA A 80 30.23 25.01 27.22
CA ALA A 80 29.99 23.78 27.95
C ALA A 80 31.12 23.52 28.97
N ARG A 81 30.77 23.09 30.18
CA ARG A 81 31.72 22.74 31.25
C ARG A 81 31.66 21.22 31.50
N PHE A 82 32.60 20.54 30.91
CA PHE A 82 32.74 19.07 31.02
C PHE A 82 33.51 18.67 32.28
N PRO A 83 33.25 17.50 32.85
CA PRO A 83 34.03 16.94 33.94
C PRO A 83 35.45 16.59 33.50
N GLU A 84 36.36 16.49 34.49
CA GLU A 84 37.80 16.12 34.26
C GLU A 84 38.00 14.59 34.04
N VAL A 85 36.94 13.86 33.68
CA VAL A 85 36.97 12.41 33.40
C VAL A 85 36.61 12.18 31.94
N ASP A 86 37.15 11.13 31.36
CA ASP A 86 36.89 10.73 29.97
C ASP A 86 35.42 10.33 29.80
N GLN A 87 34.59 11.28 29.35
CA GLN A 87 33.12 11.10 29.27
C GLN A 87 32.57 11.61 27.94
N ASN A 88 32.91 12.83 27.54
CA ASN A 88 32.34 13.53 26.40
C ASN A 88 33.36 13.77 25.30
N HIS A 89 32.90 13.73 24.06
CA HIS A 89 33.65 14.17 22.88
C HIS A 89 33.20 15.54 22.36
N GLY A 90 32.06 16.07 22.84
CA GLY A 90 31.49 17.32 22.39
C GLY A 90 30.03 17.47 22.74
N ILE A 91 29.32 18.27 21.94
CA ILE A 91 27.88 18.54 22.12
C ILE A 91 27.05 18.23 20.88
N GLN A 92 25.76 17.99 21.12
CA GLN A 92 24.70 18.02 20.10
C GLN A 92 23.81 19.25 20.34
N ARG A 93 23.42 19.93 19.27
CA ARG A 93 22.44 21.01 19.27
C ARG A 93 21.29 20.66 18.33
N ALA A 94 20.09 20.44 18.85
CA ALA A 94 18.88 20.19 18.10
C ALA A 94 18.13 21.50 17.88
N ILE A 95 17.97 21.94 16.62
CA ILE A 95 17.33 23.20 16.23
C ILE A 95 16.03 22.87 15.49
N PRO A 96 14.87 23.44 15.88
CA PRO A 96 13.60 23.19 15.20
C PRO A 96 13.64 23.60 13.72
N THR A 97 13.18 22.72 12.83
CA THR A 97 13.11 23.00 11.39
C THR A 97 11.78 23.66 10.98
N HIS A 98 10.80 23.66 11.88
CA HIS A 98 9.48 24.24 11.66
C HIS A 98 9.08 25.19 12.77
N TYR A 99 8.34 26.24 12.41
CA TYR A 99 7.70 27.14 13.34
C TYR A 99 6.20 27.26 13.01
N ARG A 100 5.33 26.86 13.94
CA ARG A 100 3.88 26.79 13.72
C ARG A 100 3.48 26.03 12.45
N GLY A 101 4.14 24.89 12.20
CA GLY A 101 3.90 24.03 11.03
C GLY A 101 4.45 24.58 9.72
N ARG A 102 5.20 25.68 9.73
CA ARG A 102 5.87 26.26 8.56
C ARG A 102 7.36 25.99 8.62
N PRO A 103 8.00 25.54 7.53
CA PRO A 103 9.43 25.31 7.51
C PRO A 103 10.19 26.65 7.67
N THR A 104 11.24 26.61 8.50
CA THR A 104 12.16 27.75 8.72
C THR A 104 13.30 27.77 7.71
N ASP A 105 13.35 26.79 6.80
CA ASP A 105 14.38 26.64 5.74
C ASP A 105 15.80 26.78 6.31
N ILE A 106 16.08 26.16 7.48
CA ILE A 106 17.34 26.29 8.24
C ILE A 106 18.55 25.80 7.44
N VAL A 107 19.63 26.58 7.46
CA VAL A 107 20.92 26.26 6.86
C VAL A 107 22.04 26.52 7.86
N ILE A 108 22.84 25.49 8.21
CA ILE A 108 24.03 25.67 9.06
C ILE A 108 25.15 26.23 8.21
N GLU A 109 25.72 27.35 8.62
CA GLU A 109 26.81 28.03 7.91
C GLU A 109 28.18 27.58 8.44
N SER A 110 28.35 27.53 9.79
CA SER A 110 29.61 27.14 10.39
C SER A 110 29.47 26.67 11.83
N VAL A 111 30.43 25.86 12.29
CA VAL A 111 30.69 25.56 13.69
C VAL A 111 32.17 25.80 13.95
N THR A 112 32.46 26.70 14.94
CA THR A 112 33.85 27.08 15.25
C THR A 112 34.09 27.10 16.78
N ASP A 113 35.35 27.27 17.19
CA ASP A 113 35.71 27.63 18.57
C ASP A 113 35.59 29.15 18.78
N GLU A 114 35.94 29.64 19.98
CA GLU A 114 35.94 31.06 20.35
C GLU A 114 36.89 31.94 19.56
N ASN A 115 37.88 31.34 18.87
CA ASN A 115 38.88 32.02 18.04
C ASN A 115 38.50 32.02 16.55
N GLY A 116 37.34 31.40 16.20
CA GLY A 116 36.89 31.23 14.84
C GLY A 116 37.55 30.03 14.11
N THR A 117 38.26 29.13 14.84
CA THR A 117 38.81 27.92 14.24
C THR A 117 37.69 26.91 13.96
N PRO A 118 37.56 26.39 12.73
CA PRO A 118 36.51 25.43 12.41
C PRO A 118 36.57 24.15 13.27
N ARG A 119 35.44 23.76 13.85
CA ARG A 119 35.27 22.47 14.52
C ARG A 119 34.62 21.46 13.56
N PRO A 120 34.99 20.18 13.61
CA PRO A 120 34.27 19.15 12.88
C PRO A 120 32.81 19.09 13.32
N PHE A 121 31.88 19.00 12.38
CA PHE A 121 30.48 18.79 12.69
C PHE A 121 29.77 17.95 11.63
N GLY A 122 28.69 17.30 12.03
CA GLY A 122 27.74 16.61 11.18
C GLY A 122 26.31 17.09 11.46
N THR A 123 25.43 16.93 10.49
CA THR A 123 24.01 17.28 10.65
C THR A 123 23.13 16.08 10.33
N GLU A 124 22.10 15.87 11.14
CA GLU A 124 21.08 14.86 10.92
C GLU A 124 19.70 15.45 11.23
N THR A 125 18.71 15.12 10.41
CA THR A 125 17.32 15.51 10.69
C THR A 125 16.62 14.36 11.43
N THR A 126 16.06 14.67 12.60
CA THR A 126 15.30 13.74 13.42
C THR A 126 13.87 14.23 13.57
N SER A 127 12.90 13.32 13.51
CA SER A 127 11.49 13.64 13.76
C SER A 127 10.92 12.60 14.71
N GLU A 128 10.41 13.04 15.86
CA GLU A 128 9.62 12.19 16.76
C GLU A 128 8.13 12.21 16.37
N ASP A 129 7.63 13.33 15.87
CA ASP A 129 6.31 13.50 15.25
C ASP A 129 6.39 14.53 14.09
N ARG A 130 5.31 14.67 13.29
CA ARG A 130 5.30 15.56 12.10
C ARG A 130 5.45 17.05 12.41
N ASP A 131 5.19 17.43 13.65
CA ASP A 131 5.25 18.83 14.11
C ASP A 131 6.52 19.13 14.93
N GLU A 132 7.35 18.11 15.21
CA GLU A 132 8.59 18.22 15.99
C GLU A 132 9.77 17.62 15.21
N GLU A 133 10.14 18.29 14.14
CA GLU A 133 11.32 17.94 13.36
C GLU A 133 12.48 18.86 13.73
N PHE A 134 13.61 18.26 14.06
CA PHE A 134 14.84 18.98 14.45
C PHE A 134 15.98 18.69 13.51
N LEU A 135 16.77 19.71 13.20
CA LEU A 135 18.10 19.55 12.64
C LEU A 135 19.09 19.46 13.80
N VAL A 136 19.67 18.27 13.98
CA VAL A 136 20.68 18.02 15.02
C VAL A 136 22.04 18.30 14.45
N VAL A 137 22.75 19.26 15.02
CA VAL A 137 24.16 19.58 14.75
C VAL A 137 24.99 18.89 15.80
N THR A 138 25.82 17.93 15.42
CA THR A 138 26.75 17.24 16.31
C THR A 138 28.15 17.75 16.04
N SER A 139 28.79 18.36 17.07
CA SER A 139 30.20 18.75 17.03
C SER A 139 30.98 17.93 18.04
N ALA A 140 31.78 16.99 17.56
CA ALA A 140 32.55 16.06 18.37
C ALA A 140 34.01 16.05 17.94
N ALA A 141 34.92 15.95 18.94
CA ALA A 141 36.35 15.70 18.72
C ALA A 141 36.64 14.19 18.75
N ASP A 142 37.79 13.79 18.18
CA ASP A 142 38.26 12.39 18.27
C ASP A 142 38.67 12.02 19.70
N GLU A 143 39.15 13.02 20.47
CA GLU A 143 39.60 12.88 21.86
C GLU A 143 38.53 13.36 22.84
N PHE A 144 38.57 12.90 24.08
CA PHE A 144 37.68 13.38 25.13
C PHE A 144 37.91 14.86 25.45
N VAL A 145 36.85 15.60 25.67
CA VAL A 145 36.91 17.02 26.04
C VAL A 145 36.71 17.19 27.54
N HIS A 146 37.44 18.14 28.15
CA HIS A 146 37.43 18.40 29.58
C HIS A 146 37.42 19.90 29.87
N GLY A 147 36.89 20.27 31.03
CA GLY A 147 36.83 21.67 31.43
C GLY A 147 35.85 22.50 30.59
N ALA A 148 36.18 23.77 30.35
CA ALA A 148 35.34 24.69 29.57
C ALA A 148 35.67 24.59 28.08
N GLU A 149 34.67 24.26 27.26
CA GLU A 149 34.78 24.21 25.81
C GLU A 149 33.74 25.12 25.15
N THR A 150 34.16 25.89 24.16
CA THR A 150 33.30 26.83 23.45
C THR A 150 32.91 26.30 22.06
N TYR A 151 31.62 26.40 21.76
CA TYR A 151 31.05 26.07 20.45
C TYR A 151 30.31 27.30 19.92
N VAL A 152 30.74 27.79 18.76
CA VAL A 152 30.06 28.88 18.06
C VAL A 152 29.37 28.33 16.83
N ILE A 153 28.04 28.29 16.86
CA ILE A 153 27.20 27.75 15.78
C ILE A 153 26.54 28.92 15.06
N THR A 154 26.81 29.05 13.75
CA THR A 154 26.17 30.03 12.89
C THR A 154 25.21 29.39 11.93
N TYR A 155 23.97 29.90 11.85
CA TYR A 155 22.95 29.37 10.93
C TYR A 155 21.97 30.48 10.50
N ALA A 156 21.33 30.23 9.34
CA ALA A 156 20.30 31.12 8.80
C ALA A 156 18.93 30.41 8.77
N GLN A 157 17.87 31.17 9.02
CA GLN A 157 16.48 30.73 8.97
C GLN A 157 15.60 31.77 8.29
N SER A 158 14.41 31.39 7.84
CA SER A 158 13.37 32.24 7.30
C SER A 158 12.01 31.96 7.96
N ASN A 159 11.02 32.82 7.75
CA ASN A 159 9.66 32.66 8.29
C ASN A 159 9.63 32.55 9.83
N VAL A 160 10.37 33.39 10.49
CA VAL A 160 10.63 33.37 11.95
C VAL A 160 9.69 34.26 12.75
N THR A 161 8.68 34.85 12.14
CA THR A 161 7.73 35.78 12.80
C THR A 161 6.32 35.22 12.85
N LEU A 162 5.56 35.63 13.89
CA LEU A 162 4.18 35.26 14.11
C LEU A 162 3.21 36.35 13.64
N TYR A 163 2.02 35.87 13.23
CA TYR A 163 0.87 36.69 12.86
C TYR A 163 -0.32 36.21 13.69
N PRO A 164 -0.47 36.66 14.95
CA PRO A 164 -1.56 36.19 15.80
C PRO A 164 -2.92 36.62 15.22
N ASP A 165 -3.85 35.68 15.09
CA ASP A 165 -5.17 35.89 14.44
C ASP A 165 -6.01 37.03 15.06
N ASN A 166 -5.75 37.40 16.31
CA ASN A 166 -6.52 38.38 17.08
C ASN A 166 -5.68 39.59 17.56
N ALA A 167 -4.43 39.71 17.12
CA ALA A 167 -3.55 40.78 17.50
C ALA A 167 -3.44 41.84 16.39
N GLU A 168 -3.36 43.11 16.79
CA GLU A 168 -3.05 44.24 15.91
C GLU A 168 -1.52 44.42 15.73
N THR A 169 -0.74 43.36 15.99
CA THR A 169 0.73 43.38 16.00
C THR A 169 1.28 42.09 15.38
N GLU A 170 2.48 42.17 14.87
CA GLU A 170 3.29 41.05 14.44
C GLU A 170 4.40 40.83 15.45
N GLU A 171 4.83 39.60 15.69
CA GLU A 171 5.71 39.26 16.79
C GLU A 171 6.91 38.43 16.33
N PHE A 172 8.10 38.81 16.78
CA PHE A 172 9.25 37.90 16.85
C PHE A 172 9.23 37.28 18.25
N TYR A 173 8.57 36.13 18.36
CA TYR A 173 8.40 35.37 19.59
C TYR A 173 9.32 34.17 19.55
N TRP A 174 10.42 34.19 20.31
CA TRP A 174 11.54 33.29 20.08
C TRP A 174 12.10 32.71 21.37
N ASP A 175 12.22 31.37 21.37
CA ASP A 175 12.89 30.60 22.41
C ASP A 175 14.39 30.61 22.16
N VAL A 176 15.18 30.96 23.15
CA VAL A 176 16.62 31.18 22.99
C VAL A 176 17.40 29.88 23.04
N ASN A 177 17.48 29.26 24.21
CA ASN A 177 18.17 27.97 24.39
C ASN A 177 17.26 26.76 24.14
N GLY A 178 15.97 26.88 24.41
CA GLY A 178 14.97 25.83 24.31
C GLY A 178 14.91 24.95 25.55
N THR A 179 13.83 24.16 25.64
CA THR A 179 13.50 23.30 26.78
C THR A 179 14.04 21.90 26.70
N GLY A 180 14.69 21.51 25.58
CA GLY A 180 15.19 20.17 25.33
C GLY A 180 16.60 19.87 25.90
N TRP A 181 16.98 20.51 27.00
CA TRP A 181 18.27 20.31 27.64
C TRP A 181 18.12 19.69 29.03
N ASP A 182 18.84 18.61 29.29
CA ASP A 182 18.94 18.00 30.62
C ASP A 182 19.95 18.73 31.51
N GLN A 183 20.73 19.66 30.96
CA GLN A 183 21.78 20.41 31.63
C GLN A 183 21.27 21.76 32.07
N PRO A 184 21.74 22.29 33.25
CA PRO A 184 21.52 23.66 33.68
C PRO A 184 22.41 24.65 32.93
N PHE A 185 21.96 25.92 32.84
CA PHE A 185 22.71 27.03 32.29
C PHE A 185 22.98 28.09 33.39
N GLY A 186 24.23 28.47 33.53
CA GLY A 186 24.61 29.55 34.48
C GLY A 186 24.14 30.92 34.02
N LEU A 187 24.25 31.21 32.73
CA LEU A 187 23.84 32.49 32.12
C LEU A 187 23.27 32.22 30.71
N VAL A 188 22.11 32.75 30.40
CA VAL A 188 21.55 32.78 29.04
C VAL A 188 21.31 34.23 28.65
N THR A 189 21.87 34.66 27.51
CA THR A 189 21.74 36.00 26.95
C THR A 189 21.24 35.91 25.51
N ALA A 190 20.42 36.89 25.13
CA ALA A 190 19.98 37.07 23.77
C ALA A 190 20.13 38.55 23.35
N THR A 191 20.68 38.74 22.17
CA THR A 191 20.78 40.08 21.56
C THR A 191 20.16 40.05 20.17
N VAL A 192 19.10 40.82 19.94
CA VAL A 192 18.46 40.97 18.63
C VAL A 192 18.90 42.29 18.00
N ARG A 193 19.47 42.23 16.82
CA ARG A 193 19.73 43.37 15.93
C ARG A 193 18.69 43.34 14.82
N PHE A 194 18.35 44.51 14.34
CA PHE A 194 17.33 44.68 13.31
C PHE A 194 17.94 45.33 12.07
N ASP A 195 17.52 44.83 10.90
CA ASP A 195 17.80 45.57 9.67
C ASP A 195 17.22 46.99 9.75
N PRO A 196 17.86 48.01 9.15
CA PRO A 196 17.40 49.39 9.23
C PRO A 196 15.93 49.60 8.83
N GLU A 197 15.41 48.78 7.92
CA GLU A 197 14.02 48.87 7.47
C GLU A 197 13.00 48.41 8.55
N LEU A 198 13.43 47.65 9.53
CA LEU A 198 12.60 47.15 10.63
C LEU A 198 12.53 48.12 11.81
N VAL A 199 13.51 49.03 11.94
CA VAL A 199 13.63 49.92 13.11
C VAL A 199 12.38 50.80 13.28
N ASP A 200 11.91 51.44 12.21
CA ASP A 200 10.72 52.28 12.22
C ASP A 200 9.40 51.46 12.37
N ARG A 201 9.48 50.14 12.29
CA ARG A 201 8.36 49.24 12.42
C ARG A 201 8.18 48.64 13.82
N LEU A 202 9.14 48.84 14.70
CA LEU A 202 9.04 48.41 16.10
C LEU A 202 7.85 49.08 16.79
N SER A 203 7.05 48.33 17.54
CA SER A 203 5.94 48.86 18.34
C SER A 203 6.41 49.51 19.66
N GLY A 204 7.64 49.20 20.05
CA GLY A 204 8.22 49.62 21.34
C GLY A 204 7.84 48.73 22.53
N LYS A 205 7.09 47.64 22.30
CA LYS A 205 6.75 46.69 23.34
C LYS A 205 7.70 45.50 23.32
N LEU A 206 8.21 45.16 24.50
CA LEU A 206 9.12 44.05 24.74
C LEU A 206 8.62 43.21 25.90
N ARG A 207 8.69 41.89 25.75
CA ARG A 207 8.45 40.94 26.83
C ARG A 207 9.52 39.87 26.82
N CYS A 208 9.81 39.29 27.96
CA CYS A 208 10.59 38.09 28.05
C CYS A 208 10.06 37.19 29.17
N PHE A 209 10.23 35.91 29.00
CA PHE A 209 9.80 34.91 29.96
C PHE A 209 10.94 33.91 30.19
N GLN A 210 10.95 33.31 31.40
CA GLN A 210 11.92 32.27 31.73
C GLN A 210 11.25 31.09 32.44
N GLY A 211 11.92 29.96 32.39
CA GLY A 211 11.50 28.75 33.08
C GLY A 211 11.08 27.65 32.12
N ARG A 212 10.36 26.66 32.67
CA ARG A 212 9.82 25.54 31.92
C ARG A 212 8.70 26.02 31.04
N ASP A 213 8.34 25.14 30.17
CA ASP A 213 7.19 25.26 29.30
C ASP A 213 5.95 25.83 29.98
N ASP A 214 5.19 26.70 29.25
CA ASP A 214 4.06 27.49 29.76
C ASP A 214 4.38 28.43 30.93
N SER A 215 5.64 28.62 31.30
CA SER A 215 6.04 29.57 32.37
C SER A 215 5.79 31.01 31.95
N GLN A 216 5.15 31.78 32.81
CA GLN A 216 4.91 33.22 32.65
C GLN A 216 5.84 34.09 33.54
N LEU A 217 6.87 33.47 34.11
CA LEU A 217 7.84 34.20 34.93
C LEU A 217 8.65 35.16 34.03
N PRO A 218 8.75 36.47 34.38
CA PRO A 218 9.59 37.37 33.60
C PRO A 218 11.07 36.97 33.73
N CYS A 219 11.84 37.20 32.68
CA CYS A 219 13.30 37.07 32.72
C CYS A 219 13.94 38.12 33.63
N ASP A 220 15.22 37.99 33.95
CA ASP A 220 15.92 38.93 34.83
C ASP A 220 15.91 40.37 34.27
N SER A 221 16.12 40.52 32.96
CA SER A 221 16.01 41.83 32.32
C SER A 221 15.78 41.70 30.80
N ILE A 222 14.96 42.59 30.24
CA ILE A 222 14.87 42.86 28.81
C ILE A 222 14.83 44.37 28.59
N ARG A 223 15.56 44.87 27.60
CA ARG A 223 15.64 46.31 27.32
C ARG A 223 16.08 46.59 25.89
N PHE A 224 15.70 47.77 25.39
CA PHE A 224 16.37 48.35 24.25
C PHE A 224 17.78 48.83 24.66
N ALA A 225 18.75 48.57 23.81
CA ALA A 225 20.14 48.95 23.90
C ALA A 225 20.60 49.51 22.54
N GLY A 226 21.84 49.90 22.41
CA GLY A 226 22.37 50.49 21.16
C GLY A 226 22.07 51.97 21.02
N SER A 227 22.13 52.49 19.78
CA SER A 227 21.82 53.89 19.45
C SER A 227 20.39 54.02 18.94
N ASP A 228 19.87 55.26 18.85
CA ASP A 228 18.54 55.51 18.27
C ASP A 228 18.44 55.13 16.78
N THR A 229 19.58 55.04 16.08
CA THR A 229 19.67 54.65 14.67
C THR A 229 19.93 53.15 14.46
N GLU A 230 20.46 52.49 15.48
CA GLU A 230 20.76 51.05 15.48
C GLU A 230 20.33 50.46 16.84
N PRO A 231 19.03 50.42 17.13
CA PRO A 231 18.55 49.82 18.37
C PRO A 231 18.77 48.33 18.36
N THR A 232 19.10 47.78 19.51
CA THR A 232 19.15 46.36 19.76
C THR A 232 18.23 46.00 20.90
N VAL A 233 17.73 44.77 20.96
CA VAL A 233 17.05 44.24 22.14
C VAL A 233 17.99 43.28 22.84
N SER A 234 18.22 43.49 24.14
CA SER A 234 19.04 42.60 24.96
C SER A 234 18.20 42.02 26.09
N ALA A 235 18.17 40.69 26.19
CA ALA A 235 17.53 39.93 27.25
C ALA A 235 18.56 39.07 28.00
N VAL A 236 18.36 38.90 29.30
CA VAL A 236 19.29 38.14 30.16
C VAL A 236 18.49 37.36 31.19
N THR A 237 18.93 36.14 31.45
CA THR A 237 18.49 35.34 32.60
C THR A 237 19.64 34.50 33.13
N ARG A 238 19.60 34.16 34.43
CA ARG A 238 20.64 33.40 35.12
C ARG A 238 20.04 32.19 35.81
N GLU A 239 20.91 31.22 36.02
CA GLU A 239 20.60 30.04 36.82
C GLU A 239 19.36 29.26 36.32
N LEU A 240 19.26 29.05 34.97
CA LEU A 240 18.23 28.20 34.41
C LEU A 240 18.51 26.73 34.75
N GLY A 241 17.50 26.06 35.29
CA GLY A 241 17.53 24.63 35.57
C GLY A 241 17.37 23.78 34.29
N PRO A 242 17.46 22.46 34.42
CA PRO A 242 17.15 21.54 33.33
C PRO A 242 15.74 21.76 32.76
N GLN A 243 15.63 21.77 31.43
CA GLN A 243 14.37 21.96 30.69
C GLN A 243 13.76 23.35 30.90
N GLU A 244 14.58 24.34 31.28
CA GLU A 244 14.18 25.75 31.37
C GLU A 244 14.78 26.59 30.24
N ASN A 245 14.02 27.57 29.77
CA ASN A 245 14.29 28.36 28.59
C ASN A 245 14.16 29.86 28.89
N LEU A 246 14.87 30.68 28.12
CA LEU A 246 14.62 32.12 27.96
C LEU A 246 13.83 32.32 26.67
N THR A 247 12.64 32.92 26.75
CA THR A 247 11.82 33.33 25.60
C THR A 247 11.82 34.85 25.49
N ILE A 248 12.06 35.36 24.29
CA ILE A 248 11.96 36.79 23.97
C ILE A 248 10.77 37.07 23.08
N ASP A 249 10.17 38.23 23.24
CA ASP A 249 9.02 38.69 22.48
C ASP A 249 9.20 40.14 22.09
N VAL A 250 9.33 40.40 20.80
CA VAL A 250 9.48 41.75 20.22
C VAL A 250 8.30 41.97 19.28
N GLU A 251 7.48 42.98 19.61
CA GLU A 251 6.32 43.35 18.81
C GLU A 251 6.66 44.36 17.71
N PHE A 252 6.06 44.15 16.53
CA PHE A 252 6.14 45.00 15.35
C PHE A 252 4.77 45.55 14.97
N GLN A 253 4.75 46.60 14.18
CA GLN A 253 3.54 47.13 13.56
C GLN A 253 2.97 46.12 12.53
N PRO A 254 1.64 46.08 12.31
CA PRO A 254 1.04 45.19 11.33
C PRO A 254 1.48 45.53 9.91
N GLY A 255 1.72 44.52 9.10
CA GLY A 255 2.23 44.65 7.73
C GLY A 255 3.73 44.90 7.63
N THR A 256 4.49 44.61 8.71
CA THR A 256 5.96 44.64 8.71
C THR A 256 6.54 43.49 7.88
N PHE A 257 6.00 42.29 8.05
CA PHE A 257 6.47 41.07 7.36
C PHE A 257 5.41 40.54 6.42
N VAL A 258 5.86 39.93 5.32
CA VAL A 258 5.00 39.20 4.40
C VAL A 258 4.98 37.74 4.82
N PRO A 259 3.81 37.18 5.20
CA PRO A 259 3.73 35.76 5.54
C PRO A 259 4.02 34.88 4.33
N ARG A 260 4.59 33.70 4.57
CA ARG A 260 4.80 32.70 3.53
C ARG A 260 3.46 32.39 2.83
N ASP A 261 3.47 32.40 1.52
CA ASP A 261 2.32 31.98 0.72
C ASP A 261 2.23 30.43 0.67
N ASP A 262 1.33 29.85 1.43
CA ASP A 262 1.03 28.42 1.44
C ASP A 262 -0.20 28.10 0.59
N SER A 263 -0.70 29.05 -0.21
CA SER A 263 -1.88 28.87 -1.04
C SER A 263 -1.68 27.80 -2.11
N PHE A 264 -2.79 27.26 -2.63
CA PHE A 264 -2.77 26.27 -3.71
C PHE A 264 -2.01 26.75 -4.96
N THR A 265 -1.88 28.04 -5.16
CA THR A 265 -1.24 28.68 -6.32
C THR A 265 0.17 29.17 -6.05
N ALA A 266 0.67 29.01 -4.85
CA ALA A 266 2.01 29.46 -4.45
C ALA A 266 3.13 28.85 -5.29
N ASN A 267 2.92 27.62 -5.77
CA ASN A 267 3.81 27.00 -6.77
C ASN A 267 3.03 26.18 -7.81
N ALA A 268 3.73 25.65 -8.78
CA ALA A 268 3.10 24.90 -9.88
C ALA A 268 2.67 23.48 -9.52
N PHE A 269 3.16 22.91 -8.43
CA PHE A 269 2.93 21.49 -8.10
C PHE A 269 1.45 21.13 -7.92
N PRO A 270 0.64 21.84 -7.08
CA PRO A 270 -0.76 21.50 -6.90
C PRO A 270 -1.56 21.59 -8.22
N SER A 271 -1.29 22.62 -9.02
CA SER A 271 -1.97 22.82 -10.29
C SER A 271 -1.66 21.74 -11.32
N ILE A 272 -0.39 21.35 -11.45
CA ILE A 272 0.04 20.23 -12.32
C ILE A 272 -0.58 18.92 -11.86
N GLY A 273 -0.53 18.67 -10.54
CA GLY A 273 -1.11 17.47 -9.94
C GLY A 273 -2.61 17.36 -10.21
N LEU A 274 -3.36 18.45 -10.03
CA LEU A 274 -4.80 18.51 -10.29
C LEU A 274 -5.11 18.27 -11.76
N ALA A 275 -4.40 18.92 -12.67
CA ALA A 275 -4.59 18.71 -14.11
C ALA A 275 -4.35 17.24 -14.48
N ALA A 276 -3.28 16.64 -13.96
CA ALA A 276 -2.97 15.23 -14.19
C ALA A 276 -4.05 14.28 -13.61
N ALA A 277 -4.56 14.55 -12.40
CA ALA A 277 -5.64 13.78 -11.79
C ALA A 277 -6.95 13.87 -12.59
N ILE A 278 -7.27 15.05 -13.15
CA ILE A 278 -8.41 15.23 -14.04
C ILE A 278 -8.23 14.39 -15.32
N VAL A 279 -7.06 14.40 -15.93
CA VAL A 279 -6.76 13.58 -17.12
C VAL A 279 -6.93 12.09 -16.79
N ALA A 280 -6.43 11.62 -15.64
CA ALA A 280 -6.61 10.26 -15.19
C ALA A 280 -8.11 9.90 -15.02
N LEU A 281 -8.89 10.79 -14.41
CA LEU A 281 -10.34 10.62 -14.22
C LEU A 281 -11.09 10.55 -15.56
N LEU A 282 -10.82 11.47 -16.47
CA LEU A 282 -11.43 11.47 -17.80
C LEU A 282 -11.08 10.20 -18.59
N THR A 283 -9.84 9.70 -18.44
CA THR A 283 -9.41 8.44 -19.03
C THR A 283 -10.18 7.25 -18.43
N ALA A 284 -10.42 7.22 -17.12
CA ALA A 284 -11.23 6.20 -16.47
C ALA A 284 -12.69 6.24 -16.94
N LEU A 285 -13.28 7.41 -17.05
CA LEU A 285 -14.64 7.60 -17.58
C LEU A 285 -14.76 7.15 -19.03
N LEU A 286 -13.78 7.50 -19.87
CA LEU A 286 -13.71 7.05 -21.26
C LEU A 286 -13.59 5.52 -21.34
N ALA A 287 -12.74 4.91 -20.51
CA ALA A 287 -12.59 3.47 -20.44
C ALA A 287 -13.91 2.78 -20.03
N ALA A 288 -14.61 3.33 -19.02
CA ALA A 288 -15.94 2.85 -18.60
C ALA A 288 -16.98 2.98 -19.72
N LEU A 289 -17.03 4.11 -20.41
CA LEU A 289 -17.93 4.34 -21.54
C LEU A 289 -17.67 3.37 -22.70
N LEU A 290 -16.40 3.18 -23.07
CA LEU A 290 -16.02 2.23 -24.11
C LEU A 290 -16.39 0.80 -23.73
N ARG A 291 -16.20 0.42 -22.45
CA ARG A 291 -16.62 -0.89 -21.95
C ARG A 291 -18.14 -1.06 -21.97
N ALA A 292 -18.87 -0.02 -21.63
CA ALA A 292 -20.34 -0.05 -21.64
C ALA A 292 -20.96 -0.05 -23.04
N THR A 293 -20.25 0.47 -24.06
CA THR A 293 -20.78 0.64 -25.41
C THR A 293 -20.16 -0.31 -26.44
N ARG A 294 -18.87 -0.15 -26.72
CA ARG A 294 -18.17 -0.84 -27.82
C ARG A 294 -17.54 -2.17 -27.45
N LEU A 295 -17.22 -2.36 -26.16
CA LEU A 295 -16.49 -3.53 -25.66
C LEU A 295 -17.41 -4.41 -24.82
N ARG A 296 -18.68 -4.52 -25.21
CA ARG A 296 -19.64 -5.44 -24.61
C ARG A 296 -19.40 -6.86 -25.11
N ASP A 297 -19.74 -7.81 -24.26
CA ASP A 297 -19.93 -9.19 -24.67
C ASP A 297 -21.00 -9.27 -25.77
N ALA A 298 -20.85 -10.22 -26.68
CA ALA A 298 -21.87 -10.52 -27.66
C ALA A 298 -23.21 -10.85 -27.00
N ARG A 299 -24.30 -10.55 -27.68
CA ARG A 299 -25.65 -10.87 -27.19
C ARG A 299 -25.80 -12.39 -27.18
N GLY A 300 -26.24 -12.90 -26.07
CA GLY A 300 -26.59 -14.32 -25.91
C GLY A 300 -28.05 -14.61 -26.24
N ARG A 301 -28.53 -15.73 -25.71
CA ARG A 301 -29.93 -16.18 -25.88
C ARG A 301 -30.90 -15.22 -25.17
N PHE A 302 -32.05 -14.93 -25.77
CA PHE A 302 -33.10 -14.10 -25.14
C PHE A 302 -33.68 -14.77 -23.89
N THR A 303 -33.76 -16.11 -23.90
CA THR A 303 -34.32 -16.90 -22.80
C THR A 303 -33.34 -17.97 -22.40
N ILE A 304 -33.04 -18.05 -21.11
CA ILE A 304 -32.24 -19.13 -20.53
C ILE A 304 -33.17 -20.31 -20.29
N ILE A 305 -32.82 -21.44 -20.89
CA ILE A 305 -33.54 -22.68 -20.74
C ILE A 305 -32.74 -23.60 -19.84
N ALA A 306 -33.39 -24.38 -18.97
CA ALA A 306 -32.74 -25.36 -18.12
C ALA A 306 -32.04 -26.43 -18.96
N GLU A 307 -30.74 -26.64 -18.73
CA GLU A 307 -29.89 -27.63 -19.43
C GLU A 307 -29.37 -28.64 -18.41
N TYR A 308 -29.45 -29.94 -18.72
CA TYR A 308 -29.13 -30.99 -17.75
C TYR A 308 -27.83 -31.77 -18.06
N LEU A 309 -27.16 -31.44 -19.17
CA LEU A 309 -25.90 -32.07 -19.54
C LEU A 309 -24.74 -31.09 -19.44
N PRO A 310 -23.55 -31.52 -19.01
CA PRO A 310 -22.35 -30.71 -19.12
C PRO A 310 -22.04 -30.38 -20.60
N PRO A 311 -21.49 -29.18 -20.90
CA PRO A 311 -21.08 -28.86 -22.27
C PRO A 311 -19.96 -29.77 -22.73
N ARG A 312 -19.99 -30.18 -24.00
CA ARG A 312 -18.97 -31.05 -24.60
C ARG A 312 -17.83 -30.19 -25.19
N GLY A 313 -16.61 -30.72 -25.11
CA GLY A 313 -15.42 -30.09 -25.70
C GLY A 313 -14.93 -28.83 -25.00
N VAL A 314 -15.45 -28.55 -23.79
CA VAL A 314 -15.04 -27.45 -22.97
C VAL A 314 -14.80 -27.94 -21.55
N ASN A 315 -13.59 -27.77 -21.04
CA ASN A 315 -13.24 -28.15 -19.67
C ASN A 315 -13.79 -27.14 -18.63
N LEU A 316 -13.72 -27.53 -17.36
CA LEU A 316 -14.26 -26.71 -16.27
C LEU A 316 -13.48 -25.41 -16.02
N LEU A 317 -12.18 -25.37 -16.34
CA LEU A 317 -11.39 -24.14 -16.23
C LEU A 317 -11.88 -23.11 -17.25
N THR A 318 -12.06 -23.53 -18.51
CA THR A 318 -12.62 -22.68 -19.57
C THR A 318 -14.08 -22.30 -19.27
N SER A 319 -14.89 -23.25 -18.78
CA SER A 319 -16.26 -22.96 -18.35
C SER A 319 -16.28 -21.90 -17.22
N GLY A 320 -15.37 -22.02 -16.25
CA GLY A 320 -15.21 -21.05 -15.17
C GLY A 320 -14.79 -19.65 -15.66
N ASP A 321 -13.92 -19.60 -16.68
CA ASP A 321 -13.55 -18.32 -17.32
C ASP A 321 -14.77 -17.66 -17.99
N ILE A 322 -15.56 -18.44 -18.73
CA ILE A 322 -16.72 -17.92 -19.48
C ILE A 322 -17.82 -17.39 -18.54
N VAL A 323 -18.08 -18.06 -17.41
CA VAL A 323 -19.13 -17.63 -16.45
C VAL A 323 -18.60 -16.72 -15.33
N GLY A 324 -17.31 -16.38 -15.31
CA GLY A 324 -16.71 -15.54 -14.26
C GLY A 324 -16.51 -16.26 -12.92
N ALA A 325 -16.48 -17.59 -12.90
CA ALA A 325 -16.29 -18.42 -11.70
C ALA A 325 -14.91 -19.09 -11.61
N SER A 326 -13.88 -18.44 -12.16
CA SER A 326 -12.51 -19.00 -12.26
C SER A 326 -11.90 -19.38 -10.91
N SER A 327 -12.33 -18.77 -9.80
CA SER A 327 -11.85 -19.11 -8.44
C SER A 327 -12.28 -20.51 -8.00
N LYS A 328 -13.46 -20.99 -8.44
CA LYS A 328 -14.01 -22.29 -8.10
C LYS A 328 -13.67 -23.36 -9.13
N ALA A 329 -13.18 -22.96 -10.31
CA ALA A 329 -12.97 -23.85 -11.46
C ALA A 329 -11.99 -24.99 -11.16
N MET A 330 -10.93 -24.74 -10.36
CA MET A 330 -9.94 -25.76 -10.02
C MET A 330 -10.54 -26.84 -9.08
N ALA A 331 -11.30 -26.44 -8.08
CA ALA A 331 -12.00 -27.39 -7.19
C ALA A 331 -13.03 -28.23 -7.98
N ALA A 332 -13.79 -27.57 -8.86
CA ALA A 332 -14.71 -28.26 -9.77
C ALA A 332 -13.99 -29.25 -10.66
N GLN A 333 -12.80 -28.91 -11.17
CA GLN A 333 -11.99 -29.82 -12.00
C GLN A 333 -11.53 -31.06 -11.24
N PHE A 334 -11.15 -30.93 -9.96
CA PHE A 334 -10.77 -32.09 -9.15
C PHE A 334 -11.94 -33.03 -8.89
N ILE A 335 -13.12 -32.47 -8.61
CA ILE A 335 -14.36 -33.26 -8.51
C ILE A 335 -14.68 -33.93 -9.86
N SER A 336 -14.45 -33.25 -10.98
CA SER A 336 -14.63 -33.84 -12.30
C SER A 336 -13.72 -35.05 -12.56
N PHE A 337 -12.45 -34.95 -12.16
CA PHE A 337 -11.53 -36.09 -12.23
C PHE A 337 -12.01 -37.25 -11.36
N ALA A 338 -12.52 -36.96 -10.16
CA ALA A 338 -13.05 -38.01 -9.29
C ALA A 338 -14.27 -38.69 -9.90
N VAL A 339 -15.29 -37.94 -10.32
CA VAL A 339 -16.51 -38.44 -10.92
C VAL A 339 -16.24 -39.25 -12.20
N ARG A 340 -15.21 -38.93 -12.96
CA ARG A 340 -14.77 -39.66 -14.15
C ARG A 340 -13.87 -40.88 -13.84
N GLY A 341 -13.49 -41.07 -12.58
CA GLY A 341 -12.64 -42.17 -12.11
C GLY A 341 -11.14 -41.93 -12.32
N ASN A 342 -10.70 -40.78 -12.82
CA ASN A 342 -9.29 -40.47 -13.00
C ASN A 342 -8.52 -40.36 -11.67
N VAL A 343 -9.19 -39.90 -10.62
CA VAL A 343 -8.68 -39.85 -9.24
C VAL A 343 -9.71 -40.37 -8.26
N ARG A 344 -9.26 -40.78 -7.07
CA ARG A 344 -10.12 -41.03 -5.89
C ARG A 344 -9.89 -39.98 -4.84
N ILE A 345 -10.94 -39.60 -4.13
CA ILE A 345 -10.87 -38.70 -2.98
C ILE A 345 -10.94 -39.57 -1.72
N LEU A 346 -9.86 -39.58 -0.97
CA LEU A 346 -9.75 -40.32 0.29
C LEU A 346 -9.83 -39.34 1.44
N GLU A 347 -10.76 -39.55 2.37
CA GLU A 347 -10.83 -38.78 3.60
C GLU A 347 -10.21 -39.59 4.73
N THR A 348 -9.22 -38.99 5.43
CA THR A 348 -8.57 -39.62 6.57
C THR A 348 -9.29 -39.24 7.88
N SER A 349 -9.39 -40.18 8.81
CA SER A 349 -10.20 -40.11 10.04
C SER A 349 -9.70 -39.16 11.13
N ASP A 350 -8.81 -38.24 10.84
CA ASP A 350 -8.34 -37.25 11.79
C ASP A 350 -9.44 -36.23 12.12
N LYS A 351 -9.44 -35.71 13.35
CA LYS A 351 -10.42 -34.75 13.93
C LYS A 351 -10.67 -33.48 13.11
N LYS A 352 -9.99 -33.30 11.98
CA LYS A 352 -10.19 -32.23 10.98
C LYS A 352 -10.17 -32.87 9.62
N SER A 353 -11.23 -32.71 8.84
CA SER A 353 -11.37 -33.21 7.47
C SER A 353 -10.07 -33.05 6.68
N HIS A 354 -9.45 -34.14 6.35
CA HIS A 354 -8.18 -34.22 5.66
C HIS A 354 -8.36 -35.07 4.41
N PHE A 355 -8.07 -34.51 3.25
CA PHE A 355 -8.30 -35.13 1.96
C PHE A 355 -6.98 -35.47 1.28
N LEU A 356 -6.90 -36.69 0.78
CA LEU A 356 -5.89 -37.16 -0.16
C LEU A 356 -6.54 -37.36 -1.52
N LEU A 357 -5.85 -37.00 -2.58
CA LEU A 357 -6.19 -37.39 -3.92
C LEU A 357 -5.30 -38.58 -4.34
N GLU A 358 -5.89 -39.67 -4.78
CA GLU A 358 -5.18 -40.83 -5.31
C GLU A 358 -5.37 -40.92 -6.82
N PHE A 359 -4.27 -41.01 -7.56
CA PHE A 359 -4.31 -41.17 -9.01
C PHE A 359 -4.72 -42.57 -9.39
N VAL A 360 -5.63 -42.68 -10.37
CA VAL A 360 -6.11 -43.98 -10.88
C VAL A 360 -5.67 -44.18 -12.34
N HIS A 361 -6.10 -43.31 -13.26
CA HIS A 361 -5.73 -43.36 -14.67
C HIS A 361 -5.92 -41.98 -15.33
N ALA A 362 -5.33 -41.79 -16.50
CA ALA A 362 -5.45 -40.56 -17.28
C ALA A 362 -6.32 -40.71 -18.55
N ASP A 363 -7.21 -41.70 -18.60
CA ASP A 363 -8.04 -41.90 -19.78
C ASP A 363 -9.14 -40.85 -19.87
N GLY A 364 -9.43 -40.40 -21.09
CA GLY A 364 -10.52 -39.47 -21.36
C GLY A 364 -10.31 -38.04 -20.89
N VAL A 365 -9.06 -37.65 -20.56
CA VAL A 365 -8.70 -36.27 -20.19
C VAL A 365 -8.22 -35.49 -21.42
N ASP A 366 -8.51 -34.16 -21.40
CA ASP A 366 -7.95 -33.27 -22.42
C ASP A 366 -6.50 -32.87 -22.10
N GLU A 367 -5.86 -32.12 -23.01
CA GLU A 367 -4.47 -31.67 -22.84
C GLU A 367 -4.27 -30.78 -21.58
N THR A 368 -5.21 -29.90 -21.25
CA THR A 368 -5.15 -29.07 -20.06
C THR A 368 -5.33 -29.91 -18.80
N GLU A 369 -6.26 -30.82 -18.80
CA GLU A 369 -6.51 -31.79 -17.74
C GLU A 369 -5.31 -32.69 -17.49
N SER A 370 -4.68 -33.18 -18.56
CA SER A 370 -3.45 -34.00 -18.50
C SER A 370 -2.30 -33.21 -17.85
N ARG A 371 -2.13 -31.94 -18.22
CA ARG A 371 -1.13 -31.07 -17.56
C ARG A 371 -1.41 -30.87 -16.06
N ILE A 372 -2.67 -30.71 -15.68
CA ILE A 372 -3.06 -30.60 -14.27
C ILE A 372 -2.75 -31.86 -13.50
N LEU A 373 -3.14 -33.05 -14.05
CA LEU A 373 -2.82 -34.34 -13.44
C LEU A 373 -1.31 -34.55 -13.28
N GLY A 374 -0.51 -34.22 -14.31
CA GLY A 374 0.95 -34.30 -14.23
C GLY A 374 1.59 -33.34 -13.20
N LYS A 375 0.94 -32.20 -12.85
CA LYS A 375 1.39 -31.36 -11.76
C LYS A 375 0.99 -31.90 -10.38
N LEU A 376 -0.16 -32.57 -10.29
CA LEU A 376 -0.60 -33.20 -9.05
C LEU A 376 0.19 -34.48 -8.78
N PHE A 377 0.41 -35.28 -9.78
CA PHE A 377 1.05 -36.60 -9.72
C PHE A 377 2.21 -36.70 -10.73
N PRO A 378 3.41 -36.25 -10.35
CA PRO A 378 4.56 -36.21 -11.29
C PRO A 378 4.93 -37.58 -11.87
N GLY A 379 4.64 -38.69 -11.16
CA GLY A 379 4.90 -40.03 -11.60
C GLY A 379 3.80 -40.63 -12.47
N LEU A 380 2.58 -40.09 -12.41
CA LEU A 380 1.36 -40.65 -13.07
C LEU A 380 1.21 -42.15 -12.86
N GLN A 381 1.62 -42.66 -11.68
CA GLN A 381 1.48 -44.08 -11.37
C GLN A 381 0.16 -44.31 -10.62
N PRO A 382 -0.63 -45.33 -11.01
CA PRO A 382 -1.81 -45.69 -10.25
C PRO A 382 -1.47 -45.95 -8.77
N GLY A 383 -2.22 -45.30 -7.86
CA GLY A 383 -1.96 -45.33 -6.43
C GLY A 383 -1.12 -44.17 -5.89
N ASP A 384 -0.54 -43.31 -6.76
CA ASP A 384 0.13 -42.10 -6.31
C ASP A 384 -0.85 -41.22 -5.54
N GLN A 385 -0.44 -40.78 -4.35
CA GLN A 385 -1.28 -39.98 -3.47
C GLN A 385 -0.77 -38.55 -3.30
N ARG A 386 -1.69 -37.58 -3.28
CA ARG A 386 -1.43 -36.19 -3.03
C ARG A 386 -2.23 -35.67 -1.84
N ASP A 387 -1.51 -35.24 -0.82
CA ASP A 387 -2.08 -34.62 0.37
C ASP A 387 -2.43 -33.16 0.11
N LEU A 388 -3.71 -32.79 0.19
CA LEU A 388 -4.21 -31.43 -0.01
C LEU A 388 -3.95 -30.51 1.19
N LYS A 389 -3.66 -31.08 2.38
CA LYS A 389 -3.31 -30.30 3.56
C LYS A 389 -1.87 -29.76 3.49
N LYS A 390 -0.99 -30.44 2.80
CA LYS A 390 0.40 -30.01 2.61
C LYS A 390 0.46 -28.84 1.63
N LYS A 391 0.62 -27.63 2.16
CA LYS A 391 0.82 -26.41 1.36
C LYS A 391 2.09 -26.52 0.53
N SER A 392 1.99 -26.30 -0.77
CA SER A 392 3.11 -26.27 -1.71
C SER A 392 3.05 -25.03 -2.58
N ILE A 393 3.97 -24.11 -2.35
CA ILE A 393 4.05 -22.85 -3.13
C ILE A 393 4.30 -23.15 -4.62
N SER A 394 5.13 -24.15 -4.93
CA SER A 394 5.41 -24.55 -6.32
C SER A 394 4.17 -25.09 -7.02
N LEU A 395 3.39 -25.94 -6.34
CA LEU A 395 2.14 -26.47 -6.86
C LEU A 395 1.08 -25.37 -7.03
N SER A 396 0.93 -24.50 -6.02
CA SER A 396 0.03 -23.33 -6.09
C SER A 396 0.33 -22.46 -7.32
N LYS A 397 1.60 -22.12 -7.54
CA LYS A 397 2.04 -21.36 -8.72
C LYS A 397 1.78 -22.09 -10.02
N ALA A 398 2.03 -23.40 -10.07
CA ALA A 398 1.79 -24.22 -11.25
C ALA A 398 0.29 -24.30 -11.60
N LEU A 399 -0.59 -24.53 -10.62
CA LEU A 399 -2.04 -24.56 -10.82
C LEU A 399 -2.61 -23.17 -11.17
N ALA A 400 -2.09 -22.10 -10.56
CA ALA A 400 -2.44 -20.73 -10.93
C ALA A 400 -2.06 -20.42 -12.39
N LYS A 401 -0.93 -20.94 -12.87
CA LYS A 401 -0.52 -20.82 -14.27
C LYS A 401 -1.51 -21.54 -15.21
N GLU A 402 -1.97 -22.75 -14.88
CA GLU A 402 -2.98 -23.46 -15.68
C GLU A 402 -4.33 -22.72 -15.68
N ARG A 403 -4.73 -22.14 -14.55
CA ARG A 403 -5.91 -21.27 -14.50
C ARG A 403 -5.77 -20.04 -15.41
N THR A 404 -4.58 -19.41 -15.43
CA THR A 404 -4.34 -18.27 -16.32
C THR A 404 -4.30 -18.73 -17.79
N ALA A 405 -3.79 -19.93 -18.06
CA ALA A 405 -3.75 -20.52 -19.40
C ALA A 405 -5.17 -20.80 -19.95
N SER A 406 -6.17 -21.03 -19.10
CA SER A 406 -7.57 -21.19 -19.54
C SER A 406 -8.12 -19.96 -20.28
N HIS A 407 -7.63 -18.76 -19.94
CA HIS A 407 -7.95 -17.53 -20.68
C HIS A 407 -7.39 -17.54 -22.11
N ALA A 408 -6.17 -18.07 -22.29
CA ALA A 408 -5.58 -18.23 -23.62
C ALA A 408 -6.33 -19.31 -24.41
N GLU A 409 -6.76 -20.38 -23.74
CA GLU A 409 -7.58 -21.44 -24.34
C GLU A 409 -8.95 -20.91 -24.79
N SER A 410 -9.61 -20.07 -23.99
CA SER A 410 -10.86 -19.40 -24.38
C SER A 410 -10.70 -18.54 -25.65
N LEU A 411 -9.53 -17.89 -25.82
CA LEU A 411 -9.19 -17.15 -27.05
C LEU A 411 -8.95 -18.11 -28.22
N ARG A 412 -8.20 -19.21 -28.00
CA ARG A 412 -7.88 -20.20 -29.02
C ARG A 412 -9.13 -20.91 -29.55
N LEU A 413 -10.08 -21.17 -28.67
CA LEU A 413 -11.38 -21.77 -29.01
C LEU A 413 -12.36 -20.76 -29.66
N GLY A 414 -11.96 -19.50 -29.80
CA GLY A 414 -12.82 -18.46 -30.35
C GLY A 414 -14.01 -18.10 -29.46
N LEU A 415 -13.98 -18.45 -28.18
CA LEU A 415 -15.02 -18.12 -27.20
C LEU A 415 -14.88 -16.68 -26.68
N ARG A 416 -13.66 -16.16 -26.73
CA ARG A 416 -13.35 -14.76 -26.43
C ARG A 416 -12.54 -14.15 -27.56
N GLU A 417 -12.61 -12.83 -27.69
CA GLU A 417 -11.78 -12.05 -28.61
C GLU A 417 -11.13 -10.87 -27.91
N GLN A 418 -9.95 -10.48 -28.36
CA GLN A 418 -9.29 -9.26 -27.92
C GLN A 418 -9.56 -8.14 -28.92
N LYS A 419 -10.52 -7.25 -28.59
CA LYS A 419 -10.81 -6.06 -29.40
C LYS A 419 -9.85 -4.93 -29.03
N ASN A 420 -9.34 -4.22 -30.06
CA ASN A 420 -8.65 -2.95 -29.93
C ASN A 420 -7.43 -2.94 -28.97
N VAL A 421 -6.48 -3.87 -29.15
CA VAL A 421 -5.25 -3.97 -28.34
C VAL A 421 -4.49 -2.63 -28.29
N ALA A 422 -4.41 -1.91 -29.43
CA ALA A 422 -3.76 -0.60 -29.49
C ALA A 422 -4.44 0.43 -28.58
N LEU A 423 -5.77 0.52 -28.62
CA LEU A 423 -6.53 1.43 -27.76
C LEU A 423 -6.33 1.11 -26.27
N ARG A 424 -6.30 -0.19 -25.92
CA ARG A 424 -5.98 -0.65 -24.57
C ARG A 424 -4.63 -0.12 -24.10
N SER A 425 -3.57 -0.31 -24.91
CA SER A 425 -2.22 0.13 -24.57
C SER A 425 -2.13 1.64 -24.40
N VAL A 426 -2.83 2.40 -25.25
CA VAL A 426 -2.90 3.88 -25.15
C VAL A 426 -3.60 4.31 -23.85
N LEU A 427 -4.77 3.76 -23.52
CA LEU A 427 -5.49 4.10 -22.30
C LEU A 427 -4.69 3.73 -21.04
N MET A 428 -4.04 2.56 -21.03
CA MET A 428 -3.15 2.17 -19.94
C MET A 428 -1.95 3.12 -19.82
N GLY A 429 -1.34 3.50 -20.94
CA GLY A 429 -0.23 4.45 -20.96
C GLY A 429 -0.63 5.81 -20.39
N ILE A 430 -1.76 6.36 -20.84
CA ILE A 430 -2.26 7.65 -20.33
C ILE A 430 -2.55 7.54 -18.81
N ALA A 431 -3.21 6.47 -18.37
CA ALA A 431 -3.54 6.29 -16.95
C ALA A 431 -2.29 6.19 -16.05
N VAL A 432 -1.27 5.45 -16.48
CA VAL A 432 -0.01 5.31 -15.73
C VAL A 432 0.75 6.63 -15.69
N VAL A 433 0.86 7.32 -16.83
CA VAL A 433 1.59 8.60 -16.89
C VAL A 433 0.86 9.67 -16.07
N SER A 434 -0.45 9.87 -16.30
CA SER A 434 -1.20 10.90 -15.59
C SER A 434 -1.32 10.61 -14.08
N GLY A 435 -1.53 9.34 -13.70
CA GLY A 435 -1.50 8.93 -12.29
C GLY A 435 -0.13 9.16 -11.64
N GLY A 436 0.95 8.81 -12.34
CA GLY A 436 2.32 9.05 -11.90
C GLY A 436 2.65 10.54 -11.73
N VAL A 437 2.26 11.38 -12.68
CA VAL A 437 2.42 12.84 -12.59
C VAL A 437 1.63 13.41 -11.42
N ALA A 438 0.39 12.95 -11.19
CA ALA A 438 -0.42 13.39 -10.05
C ALA A 438 0.25 13.04 -8.71
N VAL A 439 0.87 11.86 -8.59
CA VAL A 439 1.61 11.45 -7.40
C VAL A 439 2.86 12.30 -7.21
N VAL A 440 3.70 12.44 -8.23
CA VAL A 440 4.96 13.20 -8.12
C VAL A 440 4.70 14.68 -7.82
N ALA A 441 3.75 15.29 -8.53
CA ALA A 441 3.40 16.69 -8.27
C ALA A 441 2.71 16.87 -6.91
N GLY A 442 1.83 15.92 -6.52
CA GLY A 442 1.22 15.95 -5.18
C GLY A 442 2.24 15.81 -4.05
N LEU A 443 3.24 14.92 -4.19
CA LEU A 443 4.35 14.81 -3.23
C LEU A 443 5.20 16.08 -3.21
N GLY A 444 5.49 16.69 -4.38
CA GLY A 444 6.19 17.96 -4.45
C GLY A 444 5.46 19.08 -3.70
N ALA A 445 4.12 19.12 -3.81
CA ALA A 445 3.31 20.08 -3.04
C ALA A 445 3.32 19.80 -1.53
N VAL A 446 3.32 18.53 -1.11
CA VAL A 446 3.44 18.15 0.31
C VAL A 446 4.80 18.54 0.88
N ILE A 447 5.90 18.25 0.15
CA ILE A 447 7.27 18.59 0.58
C ILE A 447 7.46 20.10 0.71
N THR A 448 6.87 20.89 -0.20
CA THR A 448 6.95 22.35 -0.17
C THR A 448 5.91 22.99 0.76
N VAL A 449 5.11 22.19 1.48
CA VAL A 449 4.05 22.63 2.41
C VAL A 449 3.10 23.64 1.75
N VAL A 450 2.63 23.36 0.54
CA VAL A 450 1.75 24.22 -0.25
C VAL A 450 0.43 23.53 -0.54
N GLY A 451 -0.68 24.26 -0.44
CA GLY A 451 -2.01 23.79 -0.78
C GLY A 451 -2.73 23.01 0.33
N GLY A 452 -2.20 23.01 1.55
CA GLY A 452 -2.83 22.37 2.71
C GLY A 452 -3.12 20.88 2.50
N PHE A 453 -4.37 20.43 2.67
CA PHE A 453 -4.77 19.02 2.48
C PHE A 453 -5.03 18.62 1.00
N TRP A 454 -5.14 19.59 0.09
CA TRP A 454 -5.46 19.33 -1.32
C TRP A 454 -4.49 18.39 -2.04
N PRO A 455 -3.17 18.45 -1.81
CA PRO A 455 -2.22 17.52 -2.45
C PRO A 455 -2.53 16.05 -2.18
N LEU A 456 -2.94 15.70 -0.96
CA LEU A 456 -3.32 14.33 -0.60
C LEU A 456 -4.56 13.86 -1.35
N LEU A 457 -5.55 14.73 -1.53
CA LEU A 457 -6.75 14.42 -2.34
C LEU A 457 -6.41 14.24 -3.82
N ILE A 458 -5.49 15.05 -4.35
CA ILE A 458 -5.02 14.95 -5.74
C ILE A 458 -4.32 13.62 -5.97
N ILE A 459 -3.43 13.21 -5.07
CA ILE A 459 -2.74 11.91 -5.13
C ILE A 459 -3.78 10.78 -5.09
N ALA A 460 -4.70 10.81 -4.13
CA ALA A 460 -5.72 9.79 -3.99
C ALA A 460 -6.59 9.66 -5.24
N LEU A 461 -7.06 10.79 -5.79
CA LEU A 461 -7.88 10.83 -7.01
C LEU A 461 -7.11 10.28 -8.21
N GLY A 462 -5.85 10.70 -8.40
CA GLY A 462 -4.99 10.24 -9.50
C GLY A 462 -4.76 8.74 -9.46
N VAL A 463 -4.41 8.21 -8.28
CA VAL A 463 -4.18 6.77 -8.07
C VAL A 463 -5.45 5.96 -8.29
N VAL A 464 -6.57 6.36 -7.68
CA VAL A 464 -7.85 5.65 -7.81
C VAL A 464 -8.31 5.63 -9.27
N ALA A 465 -8.21 6.76 -9.99
CA ALA A 465 -8.57 6.85 -11.40
C ALA A 465 -7.67 5.97 -12.28
N ALA A 466 -6.35 5.95 -12.02
CA ALA A 466 -5.42 5.10 -12.76
C ALA A 466 -5.71 3.61 -12.52
N VAL A 467 -5.91 3.20 -11.28
CA VAL A 467 -6.25 1.81 -10.91
C VAL A 467 -7.58 1.41 -11.53
N ALA A 468 -8.61 2.27 -11.48
CA ALA A 468 -9.90 2.03 -12.11
C ALA A 468 -9.76 1.84 -13.62
N THR A 469 -8.97 2.69 -14.30
CA THR A 469 -8.68 2.55 -15.74
C THR A 469 -8.04 1.20 -16.03
N ILE A 470 -7.00 0.84 -15.29
CA ILE A 470 -6.29 -0.44 -15.47
C ILE A 470 -7.27 -1.61 -15.27
N ALA A 471 -8.08 -1.59 -14.22
CA ALA A 471 -9.06 -2.64 -13.94
C ALA A 471 -10.12 -2.78 -15.05
N LEU A 472 -10.63 -1.65 -15.56
CA LEU A 472 -11.60 -1.61 -16.65
C LEU A 472 -11.00 -2.12 -17.96
N VAL A 473 -9.74 -1.79 -18.24
CA VAL A 473 -9.05 -2.08 -19.49
C VAL A 473 -8.36 -3.45 -19.47
N ALA A 474 -7.94 -3.97 -18.32
CA ALA A 474 -7.25 -5.26 -18.19
C ALA A 474 -8.05 -6.42 -18.77
N ASN A 475 -9.37 -6.36 -18.72
CA ASN A 475 -10.30 -7.40 -19.16
C ASN A 475 -11.01 -7.05 -20.49
N PHE A 476 -10.35 -6.43 -21.45
CA PHE A 476 -10.89 -6.22 -22.81
C PHE A 476 -10.97 -7.53 -23.63
N ARG A 477 -11.34 -8.61 -22.97
CA ARG A 477 -11.60 -9.92 -23.59
C ARG A 477 -13.10 -10.14 -23.59
N THR A 478 -13.75 -9.66 -24.64
CA THR A 478 -15.19 -9.79 -24.78
C THR A 478 -15.55 -11.21 -25.22
N LEU A 479 -16.71 -11.69 -24.81
CA LEU A 479 -17.26 -12.94 -25.34
C LEU A 479 -17.67 -12.74 -26.80
N THR A 480 -17.32 -13.70 -27.64
CA THR A 480 -17.87 -13.84 -28.99
C THR A 480 -19.31 -14.37 -28.92
N GLU A 481 -19.98 -14.49 -30.05
CA GLU A 481 -21.33 -15.11 -30.11
C GLU A 481 -21.28 -16.54 -29.57
N SER A 482 -20.28 -17.33 -29.96
CA SER A 482 -20.09 -18.70 -29.45
C SER A 482 -19.82 -18.71 -27.94
N GLY A 483 -19.01 -17.75 -27.44
CA GLY A 483 -18.77 -17.61 -26.00
C GLY A 483 -20.01 -17.19 -25.22
N ALA A 484 -20.81 -16.28 -25.77
CA ALA A 484 -22.09 -15.86 -25.17
C ALA A 484 -23.11 -17.01 -25.16
N GLU A 485 -23.16 -17.80 -26.22
CA GLU A 485 -24.01 -18.99 -26.29
C GLU A 485 -23.59 -20.03 -25.25
N LEU A 486 -22.30 -20.32 -25.12
CA LEU A 486 -21.77 -21.24 -24.09
C LEU A 486 -22.07 -20.71 -22.68
N ARG A 487 -21.90 -19.40 -22.43
CA ARG A 487 -22.25 -18.75 -21.16
C ARG A 487 -23.73 -19.01 -20.82
N ASP A 488 -24.61 -18.83 -21.78
CA ASP A 488 -26.05 -18.93 -21.54
C ASP A 488 -26.47 -20.40 -21.43
N TYR A 489 -25.83 -21.34 -22.12
CA TYR A 489 -25.93 -22.77 -21.88
C TYR A 489 -25.55 -23.12 -20.43
N LEU A 490 -24.38 -22.66 -19.99
CA LEU A 490 -23.91 -22.89 -18.61
C LEU A 490 -24.84 -22.26 -17.56
N LYS A 491 -25.46 -21.09 -17.84
CA LYS A 491 -26.54 -20.55 -17.00
C LYS A 491 -27.78 -21.46 -16.99
N GLY A 492 -28.09 -22.10 -18.11
CA GLY A 492 -29.13 -23.10 -18.18
C GLY A 492 -28.86 -24.30 -17.28
N VAL A 493 -27.60 -24.78 -17.25
CA VAL A 493 -27.19 -25.84 -16.30
C VAL A 493 -27.29 -25.36 -14.86
N LYS A 494 -26.86 -24.13 -14.57
CA LYS A 494 -27.01 -23.53 -13.24
C LYS A 494 -28.49 -23.45 -12.82
N LEU A 495 -29.39 -23.08 -13.74
CA LEU A 495 -30.83 -23.04 -13.50
C LEU A 495 -31.35 -24.43 -13.16
N TYR A 496 -30.99 -25.45 -13.94
CA TYR A 496 -31.38 -26.86 -13.70
C TYR A 496 -30.96 -27.35 -12.30
N ILE A 497 -29.72 -27.05 -11.90
CA ILE A 497 -29.22 -27.41 -10.57
C ILE A 497 -30.08 -26.80 -9.46
N GLY A 498 -30.58 -25.57 -9.65
CA GLY A 498 -31.42 -24.86 -8.69
C GLY A 498 -32.92 -25.21 -8.71
N LEU A 499 -33.38 -26.05 -9.66
CA LEU A 499 -34.80 -26.45 -9.72
C LEU A 499 -35.15 -27.43 -8.61
N ALA A 500 -36.40 -27.41 -8.17
CA ALA A 500 -36.97 -28.43 -7.31
C ALA A 500 -36.99 -29.79 -8.04
N GLU A 501 -36.96 -30.90 -7.30
CA GLU A 501 -36.86 -32.25 -7.87
C GLU A 501 -38.01 -32.56 -8.83
N ALA A 502 -39.26 -32.20 -8.48
CA ALA A 502 -40.41 -32.40 -9.35
C ALA A 502 -40.28 -31.69 -10.70
N ASP A 503 -39.71 -30.47 -10.70
CA ASP A 503 -39.48 -29.72 -11.93
C ASP A 503 -38.32 -30.25 -12.74
N ARG A 504 -37.28 -30.83 -12.11
CA ARG A 504 -36.18 -31.55 -12.79
C ARG A 504 -36.70 -32.75 -13.53
N LEU A 505 -37.52 -33.59 -12.90
CA LEU A 505 -38.15 -34.75 -13.54
C LEU A 505 -39.04 -34.34 -14.72
N ARG A 506 -39.79 -33.25 -14.57
CA ARG A 506 -40.62 -32.68 -15.65
C ARG A 506 -39.78 -32.24 -16.84
N VAL A 507 -38.61 -31.60 -16.62
CA VAL A 507 -37.69 -31.21 -17.69
C VAL A 507 -37.09 -32.41 -18.38
N LEU A 508 -36.69 -33.47 -17.65
CA LEU A 508 -36.14 -34.69 -18.21
C LEU A 508 -37.18 -35.48 -19.04
N GLN A 509 -38.45 -35.46 -18.65
CA GLN A 509 -39.55 -36.15 -19.28
C GLN A 509 -40.24 -35.35 -20.38
N SER A 510 -39.93 -34.07 -20.55
CA SER A 510 -40.52 -33.24 -21.61
C SER A 510 -40.03 -33.68 -22.99
N PRO A 511 -40.85 -33.59 -24.04
CA PRO A 511 -40.43 -33.90 -25.43
C PRO A 511 -39.22 -33.08 -25.85
N GLU A 512 -39.13 -31.84 -25.37
CA GLU A 512 -38.00 -30.93 -25.60
C GLU A 512 -36.71 -31.36 -24.84
N GLY A 513 -36.84 -31.96 -23.66
CA GLY A 513 -35.72 -32.54 -22.90
C GLY A 513 -35.16 -33.79 -23.56
N ALA A 514 -36.02 -34.61 -24.18
CA ALA A 514 -35.62 -35.85 -24.87
C ALA A 514 -34.92 -35.59 -26.22
N VAL A 515 -35.17 -34.46 -26.88
CA VAL A 515 -34.69 -34.16 -28.24
C VAL A 515 -33.49 -33.19 -28.25
N ARG A 516 -33.15 -32.58 -27.12
CA ARG A 516 -32.06 -31.61 -27.08
C ARG A 516 -30.71 -32.23 -27.38
N SER A 517 -30.18 -31.82 -28.54
CA SER A 517 -28.80 -32.09 -28.89
C SER A 517 -27.85 -31.35 -27.95
N VAL A 518 -26.83 -32.04 -27.51
CA VAL A 518 -25.71 -31.48 -26.78
C VAL A 518 -25.12 -30.34 -27.59
N TYR A 519 -24.78 -29.23 -26.90
CA TYR A 519 -24.04 -28.13 -27.49
C TYR A 519 -22.86 -28.63 -28.34
N ARG A 520 -22.86 -28.29 -29.63
CA ARG A 520 -21.75 -28.54 -30.56
C ARG A 520 -21.18 -27.18 -30.95
N PRO A 521 -19.91 -26.89 -30.64
CA PRO A 521 -19.24 -25.80 -31.32
C PRO A 521 -19.13 -26.14 -32.81
N GLU A 522 -19.49 -25.22 -33.70
CA GLU A 522 -19.51 -25.46 -35.17
C GLU A 522 -18.13 -25.72 -35.79
N ASN A 523 -17.06 -25.74 -35.03
CA ASN A 523 -15.70 -25.97 -35.52
C ASN A 523 -15.24 -27.39 -35.27
N GLY A 524 -15.69 -28.29 -36.12
CA GLY A 524 -15.03 -29.49 -36.65
C GLY A 524 -14.12 -30.30 -35.73
N ARG A 525 -14.56 -30.80 -34.56
CA ARG A 525 -13.84 -31.84 -33.82
C ARG A 525 -14.69 -33.09 -33.55
N PRO A 526 -14.06 -34.27 -33.52
CA PRO A 526 -14.76 -35.53 -33.62
C PRO A 526 -15.68 -35.84 -32.44
N ASN A 527 -16.83 -36.40 -32.77
CA ASN A 527 -17.80 -36.99 -31.86
C ASN A 527 -17.17 -38.09 -30.99
N LEU A 528 -16.99 -37.82 -29.71
CA LEU A 528 -16.91 -38.89 -28.71
C LEU A 528 -18.35 -39.36 -28.43
N GLY A 529 -18.66 -40.54 -28.99
CA GLY A 529 -19.99 -41.12 -29.01
C GLY A 529 -20.61 -41.24 -27.62
N LEU A 530 -21.84 -40.77 -27.49
CA LEU A 530 -22.74 -41.25 -26.47
C LEU A 530 -23.24 -42.62 -26.89
N ALA A 531 -22.93 -43.62 -26.09
CA ALA A 531 -23.67 -44.86 -26.14
C ALA A 531 -25.16 -44.53 -25.92
N THR A 532 -26.00 -44.94 -26.86
CA THR A 532 -27.43 -44.98 -26.71
C THR A 532 -27.76 -45.71 -25.41
N ALA A 533 -28.47 -45.05 -24.51
CA ALA A 533 -28.94 -45.65 -23.28
C ALA A 533 -29.83 -46.86 -23.60
N THR A 534 -29.33 -48.02 -23.31
CA THR A 534 -30.13 -49.25 -23.27
C THR A 534 -30.94 -49.29 -21.98
N ALA A 535 -32.17 -49.74 -22.08
CA ALA A 535 -33.26 -49.51 -21.12
C ALA A 535 -33.22 -50.33 -19.82
N ASP A 536 -32.09 -50.84 -19.37
CA ASP A 536 -32.03 -51.70 -18.20
C ASP A 536 -31.19 -51.09 -17.06
N ALA A 537 -31.86 -50.55 -16.08
CA ALA A 537 -31.51 -50.08 -14.72
C ALA A 537 -31.73 -48.58 -14.51
N PRO A 538 -32.97 -48.09 -14.27
CA PRO A 538 -33.24 -46.66 -14.26
C PRO A 538 -32.57 -45.89 -13.09
N ALA A 539 -32.43 -46.49 -11.92
CA ALA A 539 -31.89 -45.80 -10.75
C ALA A 539 -30.38 -45.54 -10.86
N VAL A 540 -29.58 -46.50 -11.28
CA VAL A 540 -28.10 -46.37 -11.40
C VAL A 540 -27.71 -45.37 -12.50
N GLN A 541 -28.46 -45.32 -13.58
CA GLN A 541 -28.23 -44.36 -14.67
C GLN A 541 -28.54 -42.92 -14.25
N ILE A 542 -29.57 -42.74 -13.45
CA ILE A 542 -29.92 -41.44 -12.89
C ILE A 542 -28.82 -40.95 -11.93
N VAL A 543 -28.32 -41.79 -11.02
CA VAL A 543 -27.20 -41.45 -10.13
C VAL A 543 -25.97 -41.00 -10.92
N LYS A 544 -25.58 -41.75 -11.95
CA LYS A 544 -24.43 -41.40 -12.81
C LYS A 544 -24.65 -40.10 -13.59
N LEU A 545 -25.88 -39.76 -13.96
CA LEU A 545 -26.19 -38.47 -14.57
C LEU A 545 -26.02 -37.31 -13.56
N TYR A 546 -26.54 -37.50 -12.35
CA TYR A 546 -26.43 -36.50 -11.28
C TYR A 546 -24.99 -36.28 -10.82
N GLU A 547 -24.15 -37.35 -10.76
CA GLU A 547 -22.72 -37.25 -10.52
C GLU A 547 -22.03 -36.37 -11.55
N ARG A 548 -22.35 -36.50 -12.85
CA ARG A 548 -21.74 -35.68 -13.93
C ARG A 548 -22.04 -34.19 -13.82
N VAL A 549 -23.12 -33.82 -13.14
CA VAL A 549 -23.48 -32.42 -12.91
C VAL A 549 -22.79 -31.83 -11.66
N LEU A 550 -22.37 -32.69 -10.71
CA LEU A 550 -21.75 -32.27 -9.46
C LEU A 550 -20.55 -31.31 -9.64
N PRO A 551 -19.62 -31.51 -10.59
CA PRO A 551 -18.53 -30.55 -10.83
C PRO A 551 -19.05 -29.14 -11.18
N LEU A 552 -20.14 -29.04 -11.95
CA LEU A 552 -20.75 -27.76 -12.30
C LEU A 552 -21.51 -27.15 -11.10
N ALA A 553 -22.13 -27.98 -10.25
CA ALA A 553 -22.70 -27.50 -8.99
C ALA A 553 -21.61 -26.85 -8.10
N VAL A 554 -20.43 -27.45 -8.00
CA VAL A 554 -19.27 -26.87 -7.31
C VAL A 554 -18.83 -25.56 -7.98
N LEU A 555 -18.75 -25.52 -9.31
CA LEU A 555 -18.38 -24.33 -10.07
C LEU A 555 -19.34 -23.15 -9.77
N PHE A 556 -20.65 -23.42 -9.67
CA PHE A 556 -21.67 -22.42 -9.41
C PHE A 556 -21.92 -22.13 -7.93
N GLY A 557 -21.29 -22.86 -7.00
CA GLY A 557 -21.51 -22.72 -5.56
C GLY A 557 -22.84 -23.25 -5.06
N GLN A 558 -23.40 -24.24 -5.76
CA GLN A 558 -24.63 -24.95 -5.44
C GLN A 558 -24.35 -26.39 -4.97
N GLU A 559 -23.12 -26.65 -4.52
CA GLU A 559 -22.64 -27.98 -4.12
C GLU A 559 -23.45 -28.56 -2.94
N LYS A 560 -23.91 -27.74 -1.99
CA LYS A 560 -24.67 -28.20 -0.82
C LYS A 560 -26.02 -28.78 -1.22
N ASP A 561 -26.77 -28.01 -2.00
CA ASP A 561 -28.10 -28.41 -2.44
C ASP A 561 -28.02 -29.64 -3.34
N TRP A 562 -27.07 -29.64 -4.26
CA TRP A 562 -26.87 -30.75 -5.19
C TRP A 562 -26.40 -32.04 -4.51
N SER A 563 -25.49 -31.93 -3.52
CA SER A 563 -25.03 -33.03 -2.71
C SER A 563 -26.17 -33.66 -1.90
N GLY A 564 -27.11 -32.86 -1.40
CA GLY A 564 -28.31 -33.33 -0.71
C GLY A 564 -29.16 -34.21 -1.61
N VAL A 565 -29.44 -33.75 -2.83
CA VAL A 565 -30.19 -34.51 -3.84
C VAL A 565 -29.46 -35.81 -4.21
N LEU A 566 -28.17 -35.73 -4.50
CA LEU A 566 -27.36 -36.89 -4.87
C LEU A 566 -27.32 -37.94 -3.76
N SER A 567 -27.24 -37.50 -2.50
CA SER A 567 -27.26 -38.37 -1.31
C SER A 567 -28.55 -39.14 -1.16
N GLN A 568 -29.66 -38.53 -1.48
CA GLN A 568 -30.98 -39.15 -1.43
C GLN A 568 -31.04 -40.31 -2.47
N TYR A 569 -30.56 -40.08 -3.69
CA TYR A 569 -30.48 -41.10 -4.72
C TYR A 569 -29.53 -42.27 -4.37
N TYR A 570 -28.38 -41.99 -3.71
CA TYR A 570 -27.49 -43.04 -3.22
C TYR A 570 -28.17 -43.87 -2.13
N ALA A 571 -28.90 -43.26 -1.23
CA ALA A 571 -29.62 -43.96 -0.19
C ALA A 571 -30.73 -44.85 -0.77
N GLU A 572 -31.50 -44.35 -1.75
CA GLU A 572 -32.57 -45.09 -2.44
C GLU A 572 -32.02 -46.28 -3.28
N SER A 573 -30.86 -46.08 -3.92
CA SER A 573 -30.22 -47.13 -4.72
C SER A 573 -29.34 -48.09 -3.92
N ASN A 574 -29.18 -47.86 -2.63
CA ASN A 574 -28.27 -48.59 -1.73
C ASN A 574 -26.84 -48.72 -2.32
N THR A 575 -26.36 -47.63 -2.93
CA THR A 575 -25.03 -47.54 -3.54
C THR A 575 -24.20 -46.47 -2.85
N GLN A 576 -22.89 -46.46 -3.10
CA GLN A 576 -21.95 -45.43 -2.67
C GLN A 576 -21.18 -44.90 -3.88
N PRO A 577 -20.65 -43.64 -3.80
CA PRO A 577 -19.82 -43.12 -4.88
C PRO A 577 -18.50 -43.90 -4.98
N ASP A 578 -18.19 -44.40 -6.16
CA ASP A 578 -16.95 -45.19 -6.44
C ASP A 578 -15.67 -44.36 -6.34
N TRP A 579 -15.82 -43.03 -6.29
CA TRP A 579 -14.72 -42.06 -6.34
C TRP A 579 -14.42 -41.40 -4.99
N TYR A 580 -15.25 -41.64 -3.96
CA TYR A 580 -15.10 -41.07 -2.63
C TYR A 580 -15.01 -42.14 -1.56
N TYR A 581 -13.95 -42.13 -0.78
CA TYR A 581 -13.71 -43.06 0.32
C TYR A 581 -13.55 -42.27 1.62
N GLY A 582 -14.55 -42.34 2.50
CA GLY A 582 -14.57 -41.72 3.83
C GLY A 582 -14.78 -42.72 4.94
N SER A 583 -14.52 -42.33 6.18
CA SER A 583 -14.69 -43.17 7.36
C SER A 583 -16.16 -43.22 7.79
N GLY A 584 -16.94 -44.17 7.30
CA GLY A 584 -18.27 -44.45 7.80
C GLY A 584 -19.35 -44.71 6.73
N ILE A 585 -20.59 -44.96 7.21
CA ILE A 585 -21.76 -45.10 6.37
C ILE A 585 -22.07 -43.74 5.71
N PHE A 586 -22.28 -43.74 4.41
CA PHE A 586 -22.62 -42.54 3.65
C PHE A 586 -23.84 -41.81 4.24
N GLN A 587 -23.66 -40.62 4.70
CA GLN A 587 -24.74 -39.73 5.20
C GLN A 587 -24.78 -38.45 4.40
N ALA A 588 -25.98 -38.04 4.00
CA ALA A 588 -26.23 -36.86 3.18
C ALA A 588 -25.60 -35.56 3.69
N ALA A 589 -25.82 -35.25 4.95
CA ALA A 589 -25.29 -34.05 5.58
C ALA A 589 -23.76 -34.06 5.69
N TYR A 590 -23.17 -35.24 5.94
CA TYR A 590 -21.74 -35.42 6.02
C TYR A 590 -21.08 -35.25 4.62
N PHE A 591 -21.68 -35.83 3.58
CA PHE A 591 -21.19 -35.70 2.23
C PHE A 591 -21.19 -34.26 1.72
N ALA A 592 -22.27 -33.51 1.98
CA ALA A 592 -22.32 -32.09 1.66
C ALA A 592 -21.25 -31.27 2.40
N GLY A 593 -21.04 -31.60 3.69
CA GLY A 593 -19.96 -31.03 4.49
C GLY A 593 -18.57 -31.40 3.96
N ALA A 594 -18.37 -32.66 3.57
CA ALA A 594 -17.11 -33.16 2.99
C ALA A 594 -16.76 -32.44 1.68
N ILE A 595 -17.72 -32.29 0.76
CA ILE A 595 -17.52 -31.54 -0.50
C ILE A 595 -17.17 -30.07 -0.22
N SER A 596 -17.86 -29.41 0.70
CA SER A 596 -17.55 -28.03 1.09
C SER A 596 -16.16 -27.90 1.72
N SER A 597 -15.79 -28.84 2.59
CA SER A 597 -14.48 -28.92 3.24
C SER A 597 -13.37 -29.24 2.21
N PHE A 598 -13.63 -30.13 1.28
CA PHE A 598 -12.72 -30.42 0.18
C PHE A 598 -12.47 -29.18 -0.69
N GLN A 599 -13.53 -28.45 -1.05
CA GLN A 599 -13.41 -27.21 -1.80
C GLN A 599 -12.56 -26.18 -1.04
N ALA A 600 -12.79 -26.00 0.26
CA ALA A 600 -12.01 -25.11 1.11
C ALA A 600 -10.54 -25.54 1.20
N ALA A 601 -10.26 -26.83 1.39
CA ALA A 601 -8.91 -27.38 1.45
C ALA A 601 -8.18 -27.20 0.10
N THR A 602 -8.86 -27.44 -1.01
CA THR A 602 -8.32 -27.25 -2.36
C THR A 602 -8.00 -25.77 -2.60
N THR A 603 -8.92 -24.88 -2.23
CA THR A 603 -8.73 -23.44 -2.35
C THR A 603 -7.58 -22.96 -1.46
N ALA A 604 -7.48 -23.43 -0.22
CA ALA A 604 -6.39 -23.10 0.69
C ALA A 604 -5.03 -23.60 0.21
N SER A 605 -4.97 -24.80 -0.34
CA SER A 605 -3.75 -25.37 -0.92
C SER A 605 -3.28 -24.61 -2.16
N TRP A 606 -4.23 -23.99 -2.85
CA TRP A 606 -4.00 -23.31 -4.11
C TRP A 606 -3.80 -21.81 -3.95
N SER A 607 -4.47 -21.15 -2.99
CA SER A 607 -4.43 -19.70 -2.79
C SER A 607 -3.19 -19.20 -2.04
N GLY A 608 -2.19 -20.02 -1.78
CA GLY A 608 -0.91 -19.70 -1.12
C GLY A 608 -0.89 -18.34 -0.44
N SER A 609 -0.95 -18.31 0.87
CA SER A 609 -1.06 -17.19 1.82
C SER A 609 -0.65 -15.80 1.29
N ALA A 610 -1.63 -14.92 1.09
CA ALA A 610 -1.43 -13.48 1.20
C ALA A 610 -1.77 -13.09 2.64
N THR A 611 -0.76 -12.87 3.47
CA THR A 611 -0.95 -12.27 4.79
C THR A 611 -0.82 -10.76 4.64
N SER A 612 -1.89 -10.04 4.91
CA SER A 612 -1.87 -8.60 5.16
C SER A 612 -1.79 -8.38 6.67
N SER A 613 -0.76 -7.70 7.13
CA SER A 613 -0.68 -7.17 8.49
C SER A 613 -1.03 -5.69 8.47
N SER A 614 -2.02 -5.30 9.24
CA SER A 614 -2.36 -3.92 9.55
C SER A 614 -1.87 -3.62 10.96
N SER A 615 -1.14 -2.52 11.13
CA SER A 615 -0.82 -1.95 12.43
C SER A 615 -1.42 -0.55 12.52
N SER A 616 -2.21 -0.34 13.56
CA SER A 616 -2.75 0.93 14.00
C SER A 616 -1.91 1.48 15.13
N GLY A 617 -1.50 2.74 15.08
CA GLY A 617 -0.93 3.49 16.21
C GLY A 617 -1.74 4.74 16.46
N GLY A 618 -2.16 4.94 17.69
CA GLY A 618 -2.93 6.08 18.15
C GLY A 618 -2.04 7.17 18.72
N GLY A 619 -2.54 8.39 18.67
CA GLY A 619 -1.89 9.62 19.04
C GLY A 619 -2.04 10.01 20.49
N GLY A 620 -1.41 11.09 20.87
CA GLY A 620 -1.56 11.80 22.13
C GLY A 620 -0.69 13.05 22.14
N GLY A 621 -1.33 14.19 22.31
CA GLY A 621 -0.70 15.50 22.32
C GLY A 621 -0.15 15.91 23.68
N GLY A 622 0.61 17.00 23.70
CA GLY A 622 1.02 17.73 24.88
C GLY A 622 1.97 18.84 24.50
N PHE A 623 1.79 19.98 25.06
CA PHE A 623 2.31 21.28 24.76
C PHE A 623 3.69 21.52 25.35
N SER A 624 4.55 22.31 24.69
CA SER A 624 5.64 23.06 25.28
C SER A 624 6.17 24.14 24.38
N GLY A 625 6.72 25.24 24.98
CA GLY A 625 7.49 26.28 24.36
C GLY A 625 6.88 26.92 23.12
N GLY A 626 6.00 27.94 23.26
CA GLY A 626 5.26 28.48 22.11
C GLY A 626 6.08 29.34 21.15
N GLY A 627 7.39 29.55 21.40
CA GLY A 627 8.28 30.33 20.55
C GLY A 627 8.84 29.58 19.35
N GLY A 628 9.25 30.30 18.32
CA GLY A 628 10.13 29.78 17.30
C GLY A 628 11.53 29.59 17.88
N GLY A 629 12.38 28.83 17.23
CA GLY A 629 13.69 28.52 17.77
C GLY A 629 13.64 27.56 18.95
N GLY A 630 14.53 27.66 19.91
CA GLY A 630 14.61 26.77 21.05
C GLY A 630 15.18 25.42 20.66
N GLY A 631 14.44 24.34 20.91
CA GLY A 631 14.93 22.97 20.75
C GLY A 631 15.72 22.53 21.97
N GLY A 632 16.85 21.87 21.76
CA GLY A 632 17.62 21.29 22.85
C GLY A 632 18.98 20.78 22.43
N GLY A 633 19.52 19.86 23.21
CA GLY A 633 20.80 19.23 22.93
C GLY A 633 21.31 18.39 24.09
N GLY A 634 22.58 18.04 24.03
CA GLY A 634 23.24 17.23 25.06
C GLY A 634 24.70 16.99 24.75
N GLY A 635 25.30 16.09 25.50
CA GLY A 635 26.67 15.66 25.29
C GLY A 635 26.76 14.50 24.30
N VAL A 636 27.93 14.34 23.68
CA VAL A 636 28.29 13.22 22.80
C VAL A 636 29.63 12.63 23.20
#